data_f7dd35daec96b75fe46ce110f2d8f5ab
#
_entry.id   f7dd35daec96b75fe46ce110f2d8f5ab
#
_cell.length_a   1.000
_cell.length_b   1.000
_cell.length_c   1.000
_cell.angle_alpha   90.00
_cell.angle_beta   90.00
_cell.angle_gamma   90.00
#
_symmetry.space_group_name_H-M   'P 1'
#
loop_
_entity.id
_entity.type
_entity.pdbx_description
1 polymer ?
#
loop_
_entity_poly.entity_id
_entity_poly.type
_entity_poly.pdbx_seq_one_letter_code
_entity_poly.pdbx_strand_id
1 'polypeptide(L)'
;MNYPRLFVLVLLLLAVAGVRQAKTVSAGDEWQPISQEELKMTSVPEAPGAPAVYLYRQVDRDDSSRTPHEFNYARIKILTEEGRKYADVEIPFFKEQGDVHGIKARTIRPDGSIVNFEGKAFDKTIVKAKGLKYLAKTFTLPDVQVGSIIEYHYTYDLREGYVYDSHWILSEELFTKHGKFSLKPSSDFPIRWSWPAGLPAGTAAPKEDAGFVRLESQNIPAFQIEDYMPPQNELKYRIDFVYSEAFAEKEPDKFWQKAGKKLDDQVESFIGKRKAMEQAVAEIVAPNDRPEVKLEKIYAKVQKLRNTSWENEKTEQEQKREKQKDINNVEDLWKRGYGNGRQINWLFLALARAAGFEAYCVYISSRSEYFFNPQMMNLNQLNGDVVLVKVNGKDVYCDPATAFAPFGLLSWPETGVRGLRLDKNGGSWVMTTLPPASDSRIVRKADLKLTETGLLEGKLTITYSGLEALWRRIDERNEDGTNRQKFLEDQVKEYIPVGTDVDLTNKPDWAGSTPTLVAEFDMKVSGWVSGAGKRALMPVGLFGAPEKHAFEHSNRVHAIYFSYPSSKMDDVTIDLPLGWQVSSLPPAQDLDAKAAVYSLKVENNKGKGTLHLTRLLNMDLLIVEAKLYPTLRNFFQIVRTGDEQQVVLQPGAAAASN
;
A
#
# COMPACT_ATOMS: atom_id res chain seq x y z
N MET A 1 -43.97 70.10 28.98
CA MET A 1 -42.70 70.50 28.35
C MET A 1 -41.83 69.24 28.29
N ASN A 2 -41.98 68.53 27.29
CA ASN A 2 -41.08 68.04 26.25
C ASN A 2 -39.64 67.73 26.70
N TYR A 3 -39.35 66.42 26.82
CA TYR A 3 -38.11 65.78 26.37
C TYR A 3 -38.19 64.27 26.59
N PRO A 4 -38.79 63.47 25.66
CA PRO A 4 -38.39 62.10 25.50
C PRO A 4 -38.15 61.65 24.04
N ARG A 5 -38.06 62.60 23.06
CA ARG A 5 -37.89 62.17 21.64
C ARG A 5 -36.47 62.19 21.13
N LEU A 6 -35.51 62.75 21.87
CA LEU A 6 -34.08 62.80 21.43
C LEU A 6 -33.28 61.58 21.84
N PHE A 7 -33.69 60.85 22.91
CA PHE A 7 -32.99 59.70 23.40
C PHE A 7 -33.25 58.41 22.58
N VAL A 8 -34.41 58.32 21.92
CA VAL A 8 -34.77 57.16 21.09
C VAL A 8 -34.06 57.19 19.72
N LEU A 9 -33.75 58.41 19.21
CA LEU A 9 -33.06 58.52 17.92
C LEU A 9 -31.54 58.21 18.00
N VAL A 10 -30.93 58.45 19.15
CA VAL A 10 -29.50 58.15 19.38
C VAL A 10 -29.31 56.66 19.65
N LEU A 11 -30.25 55.97 20.28
CA LEU A 11 -30.22 54.52 20.46
C LEU A 11 -30.53 53.74 19.16
N LEU A 12 -31.30 54.31 18.25
CA LEU A 12 -31.54 53.69 16.91
C LEU A 12 -30.34 53.88 15.95
N LEU A 13 -29.57 54.96 16.09
CA LEU A 13 -28.36 55.18 15.32
C LEU A 13 -27.17 54.32 15.82
N LEU A 14 -27.13 53.94 17.09
CA LEU A 14 -26.12 53.02 17.63
C LEU A 14 -26.48 51.54 17.36
N ALA A 15 -27.73 51.18 17.16
CA ALA A 15 -28.13 49.82 16.78
C ALA A 15 -27.90 49.51 15.28
N VAL A 16 -27.83 50.53 14.41
CA VAL A 16 -27.55 50.36 12.97
C VAL A 16 -26.05 50.26 12.66
N ALA A 17 -25.18 50.71 13.57
CA ALA A 17 -23.74 50.60 13.40
C ALA A 17 -23.16 49.23 13.83
N GLY A 18 -23.96 48.34 14.38
CA GLY A 18 -23.55 47.01 14.89
C GLY A 18 -23.86 45.82 14.00
N VAL A 19 -24.64 46.00 12.94
CA VAL A 19 -24.84 44.92 11.94
C VAL A 19 -23.74 45.11 10.88
N ARG A 20 -22.52 44.72 11.20
CA ARG A 20 -21.61 44.26 10.17
C ARG A 20 -22.27 43.00 9.58
N GLN A 21 -22.93 43.17 8.42
CA GLN A 21 -23.18 42.07 7.54
C GLN A 21 -21.87 41.30 7.43
N ALA A 22 -21.85 40.09 7.99
CA ALA A 22 -20.94 39.09 7.55
C ALA A 22 -21.27 38.92 6.06
N LYS A 23 -20.56 39.65 5.19
CA LYS A 23 -20.46 39.26 3.79
C LYS A 23 -20.09 37.79 3.84
N THR A 24 -20.98 36.94 3.35
CA THR A 24 -20.61 35.62 2.87
C THR A 24 -19.56 35.89 1.80
N VAL A 25 -18.30 35.88 2.20
CA VAL A 25 -17.18 35.88 1.28
C VAL A 25 -17.34 34.58 0.53
N SER A 26 -17.73 34.65 -0.73
CA SER A 26 -17.50 33.58 -1.69
C SER A 26 -16.02 33.25 -1.56
N ALA A 27 -15.69 32.14 -0.90
CA ALA A 27 -14.33 31.68 -0.77
C ALA A 27 -13.81 31.50 -2.20
N GLY A 28 -12.80 32.23 -2.60
CA GLY A 28 -12.14 31.86 -3.84
C GLY A 28 -11.32 32.91 -4.57
N ASP A 29 -11.52 34.20 -4.37
CA ASP A 29 -10.84 35.18 -5.25
C ASP A 29 -9.89 36.18 -4.55
N GLU A 30 -9.82 36.22 -3.24
CA GLU A 30 -8.93 37.15 -2.53
C GLU A 30 -7.76 36.42 -1.85
N TRP A 31 -6.54 36.77 -2.24
CA TRP A 31 -5.32 36.38 -1.55
C TRP A 31 -5.37 36.82 -0.08
N GLN A 32 -4.96 35.96 0.81
CA GLN A 32 -4.84 36.30 2.23
C GLN A 32 -3.78 37.41 2.42
N PRO A 33 -3.96 38.35 3.37
CA PRO A 33 -2.94 39.34 3.69
C PRO A 33 -1.65 38.69 4.14
N ILE A 34 -0.52 39.25 3.75
CA ILE A 34 0.82 38.78 4.13
C ILE A 34 1.32 39.62 5.28
N SER A 35 1.74 38.99 6.36
CA SER A 35 2.28 39.68 7.52
C SER A 35 3.79 39.95 7.39
N GLN A 36 4.27 40.95 8.08
CA GLN A 36 5.72 41.24 8.17
C GLN A 36 6.48 40.12 8.90
N GLU A 37 5.81 39.38 9.79
CA GLU A 37 6.37 38.23 10.47
C GLU A 37 6.62 37.08 9.47
N GLU A 38 5.64 36.77 8.61
CA GLU A 38 5.80 35.76 7.56
C GLU A 38 6.91 36.11 6.57
N LEU A 39 7.04 37.39 6.17
CA LEU A 39 8.12 37.83 5.27
C LEU A 39 9.50 37.63 5.89
N LYS A 40 9.66 37.98 7.17
CA LYS A 40 10.96 37.95 7.89
C LYS A 40 11.30 36.59 8.48
N MET A 41 10.39 35.63 8.41
CA MET A 41 10.60 34.28 8.95
C MET A 41 11.75 33.57 8.25
N THR A 42 12.72 33.07 9.01
CA THR A 42 13.87 32.29 8.53
C THR A 42 13.90 30.85 9.06
N SER A 43 13.10 30.58 10.10
CA SER A 43 12.99 29.23 10.71
C SER A 43 11.66 29.11 11.45
N VAL A 44 11.28 27.87 11.77
CA VAL A 44 10.12 27.56 12.60
C VAL A 44 10.59 26.69 13.76
N PRO A 45 10.44 27.10 15.02
CA PRO A 45 10.93 26.34 16.18
C PRO A 45 10.33 24.93 16.27
N GLU A 46 9.06 24.75 15.88
CA GLU A 46 8.33 23.49 15.90
C GLU A 46 8.73 22.54 14.75
N ALA A 47 9.47 23.05 13.76
CA ALA A 47 9.97 22.29 12.61
C ALA A 47 11.44 22.66 12.31
N PRO A 48 12.37 22.37 13.23
CA PRO A 48 13.78 22.74 13.07
C PRO A 48 14.38 22.06 11.84
N GLY A 49 15.06 22.86 11.00
CA GLY A 49 15.70 22.37 9.78
C GLY A 49 14.74 22.08 8.61
N ALA A 50 13.45 22.40 8.73
CA ALA A 50 12.50 22.22 7.64
C ALA A 50 12.92 23.03 6.40
N PRO A 51 12.91 22.44 5.20
CA PRO A 51 13.27 23.13 3.96
C PRO A 51 12.24 24.21 3.57
N ALA A 52 10.98 23.97 3.89
CA ALA A 52 9.84 24.87 3.70
C ALA A 52 8.73 24.52 4.71
N VAL A 53 7.76 25.42 4.89
CA VAL A 53 6.60 25.19 5.76
C VAL A 53 5.34 25.78 5.14
N TYR A 54 4.20 25.14 5.32
CA TYR A 54 2.91 25.78 5.10
C TYR A 54 2.66 26.81 6.19
N LEU A 55 2.61 28.09 5.82
CA LEU A 55 2.15 29.15 6.70
C LEU A 55 0.65 29.08 6.88
N TYR A 56 -0.06 28.80 5.79
CA TYR A 56 -1.51 28.66 5.77
C TYR A 56 -1.95 27.65 4.73
N ARG A 57 -2.91 26.83 5.12
CA ARG A 57 -3.57 25.85 4.24
C ARG A 57 -5.06 25.88 4.47
N GLN A 58 -5.84 25.90 3.39
CA GLN A 58 -7.29 25.91 3.47
C GLN A 58 -7.89 24.92 2.47
N VAL A 59 -8.88 24.18 2.93
CA VAL A 59 -9.68 23.26 2.12
C VAL A 59 -11.14 23.53 2.43
N ASP A 60 -11.89 23.98 1.42
CA ASP A 60 -13.34 24.20 1.51
C ASP A 60 -14.06 23.32 0.51
N ARG A 61 -14.85 22.37 0.99
CA ARG A 61 -15.62 21.44 0.19
C ARG A 61 -17.11 21.71 0.28
N ASP A 62 -17.81 21.69 -0.85
CA ASP A 62 -19.27 21.80 -0.94
C ASP A 62 -19.83 20.57 -1.67
N ASP A 63 -20.47 19.66 -0.92
CA ASP A 63 -21.16 18.49 -1.43
C ASP A 63 -22.66 18.73 -1.63
N SER A 64 -23.16 19.93 -1.30
CA SER A 64 -24.59 20.29 -1.41
C SER A 64 -24.96 20.79 -2.80
N SER A 65 -23.98 21.06 -3.65
CA SER A 65 -24.20 21.55 -5.01
C SER A 65 -24.40 20.39 -6.00
N ARG A 66 -25.02 20.66 -7.16
CA ARG A 66 -25.17 19.68 -8.24
C ARG A 66 -23.84 19.13 -8.73
N THR A 67 -22.84 19.97 -8.74
CA THR A 67 -21.43 19.59 -9.00
C THR A 67 -20.66 19.80 -7.71
N PRO A 68 -20.44 18.75 -6.90
CA PRO A 68 -19.62 18.87 -5.71
C PRO A 68 -18.24 19.38 -6.06
N HIS A 69 -17.68 20.26 -5.22
CA HIS A 69 -16.39 20.86 -5.51
C HIS A 69 -15.58 21.12 -4.25
N GLU A 70 -14.27 21.19 -4.40
CA GLU A 70 -13.33 21.44 -3.34
C GLU A 70 -12.38 22.56 -3.75
N PHE A 71 -12.39 23.66 -2.99
CA PHE A 71 -11.43 24.74 -3.11
C PHE A 71 -10.23 24.48 -2.22
N ASN A 72 -9.04 24.60 -2.78
CA ASN A 72 -7.78 24.40 -2.08
C ASN A 72 -6.92 25.66 -2.19
N TYR A 73 -6.33 26.10 -1.07
CA TYR A 73 -5.40 27.21 -0.99
C TYR A 73 -4.18 26.83 -0.15
N ALA A 74 -3.01 27.15 -0.65
CA ALA A 74 -1.74 26.91 0.01
C ALA A 74 -0.86 28.17 0.00
N ARG A 75 -0.25 28.47 1.17
CA ARG A 75 0.81 29.47 1.34
C ARG A 75 2.01 28.79 1.97
N ILE A 76 3.15 28.80 1.28
CA ILE A 76 4.36 28.10 1.69
C ILE A 76 5.51 29.08 1.81
N LYS A 77 6.24 29.05 2.93
CA LYS A 77 7.50 29.77 3.15
C LYS A 77 8.67 28.89 2.77
N ILE A 78 9.54 29.37 1.92
CA ILE A 78 10.79 28.72 1.52
C ILE A 78 11.89 29.11 2.51
N LEU A 79 12.47 28.13 3.20
CA LEU A 79 13.44 28.38 4.27
C LEU A 79 14.89 28.05 3.87
N THR A 80 15.08 27.09 2.95
CA THR A 80 16.41 26.67 2.48
C THR A 80 16.43 26.51 0.95
N GLU A 81 17.61 26.29 0.37
CA GLU A 81 17.76 25.99 -1.07
C GLU A 81 17.00 24.72 -1.47
N GLU A 82 16.98 23.67 -0.61
CA GLU A 82 16.20 22.46 -0.84
C GLU A 82 14.70 22.76 -0.92
N GLY A 83 14.21 23.75 -0.17
CA GLY A 83 12.82 24.17 -0.17
C GLY A 83 12.34 24.73 -1.51
N ARG A 84 13.25 25.18 -2.40
CA ARG A 84 12.89 25.72 -3.72
C ARG A 84 12.19 24.69 -4.63
N LYS A 85 12.37 23.39 -4.37
CA LYS A 85 11.65 22.34 -5.10
C LYS A 85 10.12 22.47 -5.03
N TYR A 86 9.58 23.12 -3.98
CA TYR A 86 8.14 23.36 -3.83
C TYR A 86 7.59 24.44 -4.76
N ALA A 87 8.46 25.09 -5.56
CA ALA A 87 8.03 25.92 -6.69
C ALA A 87 7.37 25.08 -7.80
N ASP A 88 7.76 23.82 -7.94
CA ASP A 88 7.18 22.87 -8.87
C ASP A 88 5.95 22.23 -8.22
N VAL A 89 4.76 22.71 -8.61
CA VAL A 89 3.50 22.25 -8.03
C VAL A 89 2.89 21.17 -8.90
N GLU A 90 2.53 20.05 -8.29
CA GLU A 90 1.79 18.96 -8.92
C GLU A 90 0.46 18.74 -8.16
N ILE A 91 -0.68 18.87 -8.85
CA ILE A 91 -2.02 18.69 -8.30
C ILE A 91 -2.58 17.41 -8.92
N PRO A 92 -2.53 16.27 -8.20
CA PRO A 92 -3.00 14.98 -8.74
C PRO A 92 -4.53 14.90 -8.76
N PHE A 93 -5.09 14.24 -9.78
CA PHE A 93 -6.52 13.99 -9.89
C PHE A 93 -6.83 12.79 -10.79
N PHE A 94 -7.97 12.15 -10.56
CA PHE A 94 -8.51 11.11 -11.43
C PHE A 94 -9.43 11.75 -12.46
N LYS A 95 -9.08 11.64 -13.74
CA LYS A 95 -9.82 12.29 -14.84
C LYS A 95 -11.28 11.83 -14.92
N GLU A 96 -11.54 10.60 -14.59
CA GLU A 96 -12.88 10.01 -14.60
C GLU A 96 -13.75 10.49 -13.42
N GLN A 97 -13.13 10.99 -12.34
CA GLN A 97 -13.84 11.44 -11.13
C GLN A 97 -14.01 12.95 -11.07
N GLY A 98 -13.25 13.72 -11.85
CA GLY A 98 -13.34 15.16 -11.83
C GLY A 98 -12.26 15.87 -12.64
N ASP A 99 -12.15 17.17 -12.45
CA ASP A 99 -11.13 18.01 -13.10
C ASP A 99 -10.69 19.17 -12.19
N VAL A 100 -9.44 19.59 -12.37
CA VAL A 100 -8.84 20.72 -11.63
C VAL A 100 -8.83 21.94 -12.52
N HIS A 101 -9.36 23.05 -12.01
CA HIS A 101 -9.43 24.32 -12.73
C HIS A 101 -9.22 25.53 -11.81
N GLY A 102 -9.28 26.73 -12.39
CA GLY A 102 -9.17 27.99 -11.60
C GLY A 102 -7.82 28.18 -10.91
N ILE A 103 -6.76 27.56 -11.42
CA ILE A 103 -5.42 27.67 -10.86
C ILE A 103 -4.95 29.11 -10.96
N LYS A 104 -4.66 29.73 -9.80
CA LYS A 104 -3.92 30.97 -9.69
C LYS A 104 -2.74 30.78 -8.75
N ALA A 105 -1.61 31.38 -9.08
CA ALA A 105 -0.40 31.25 -8.28
C ALA A 105 0.44 32.54 -8.31
N ARG A 106 1.24 32.77 -7.27
CA ARG A 106 2.16 33.89 -7.19
C ARG A 106 3.35 33.61 -6.28
N THR A 107 4.44 34.29 -6.52
CA THR A 107 5.60 34.33 -5.64
C THR A 107 5.69 35.71 -4.99
N ILE A 108 5.87 35.74 -3.69
CA ILE A 108 6.20 36.94 -2.92
C ILE A 108 7.68 36.82 -2.59
N ARG A 109 8.48 37.77 -3.10
CA ARG A 109 9.91 37.80 -2.84
C ARG A 109 10.21 38.22 -1.41
N PRO A 110 11.43 38.04 -0.89
CA PRO A 110 11.79 38.46 0.46
C PRO A 110 11.64 39.96 0.73
N ASP A 111 11.71 40.79 -0.30
CA ASP A 111 11.46 42.22 -0.24
C ASP A 111 9.97 42.60 -0.23
N GLY A 112 9.07 41.62 -0.34
CA GLY A 112 7.63 41.79 -0.39
C GLY A 112 7.07 42.09 -1.77
N SER A 113 7.90 42.20 -2.81
CA SER A 113 7.42 42.34 -4.20
C SER A 113 6.75 41.05 -4.69
N ILE A 114 5.72 41.19 -5.54
CA ILE A 114 4.88 40.09 -6.00
C ILE A 114 5.15 39.81 -7.47
N VAL A 115 5.32 38.52 -7.81
CA VAL A 115 5.42 38.03 -9.18
C VAL A 115 4.28 37.03 -9.40
N ASN A 116 3.34 37.38 -10.27
CA ASN A 116 2.23 36.49 -10.60
C ASN A 116 2.70 35.41 -11.57
N PHE A 117 2.07 34.24 -11.45
CA PHE A 117 2.21 33.17 -12.43
C PHE A 117 1.28 33.45 -13.62
N GLU A 118 1.87 33.83 -14.75
CA GLU A 118 1.16 34.12 -16.01
C GLU A 118 1.16 32.91 -16.96
N GLY A 119 1.73 31.77 -16.52
CA GLY A 119 1.87 30.57 -17.31
C GLY A 119 0.56 29.75 -17.38
N LYS A 120 0.66 28.61 -18.05
CA LYS A 120 -0.41 27.59 -18.09
C LYS A 120 0.01 26.36 -17.31
N ALA A 121 -0.92 25.77 -16.57
CA ALA A 121 -0.72 24.44 -16.01
C ALA A 121 -0.93 23.38 -17.10
N PHE A 122 -0.12 22.34 -17.08
CA PHE A 122 -0.15 21.25 -18.06
C PHE A 122 -0.59 19.94 -17.38
N ASP A 123 -1.26 19.08 -18.15
CA ASP A 123 -1.60 17.73 -17.69
C ASP A 123 -0.37 16.81 -17.85
N LYS A 124 0.14 16.32 -16.72
CA LYS A 124 1.17 15.27 -16.68
C LYS A 124 0.49 13.94 -16.36
N THR A 125 0.77 12.91 -17.15
CA THR A 125 0.28 11.57 -16.84
C THR A 125 1.18 10.94 -15.76
N ILE A 126 0.63 10.67 -14.58
CA ILE A 126 1.34 9.97 -13.49
C ILE A 126 1.24 8.46 -13.73
N VAL A 127 0.03 7.95 -13.94
CA VAL A 127 -0.23 6.54 -14.25
C VAL A 127 -1.24 6.46 -15.37
N LYS A 128 -0.94 5.67 -16.38
CA LYS A 128 -1.86 5.28 -17.43
C LYS A 128 -2.08 3.76 -17.35
N ALA A 129 -2.92 3.36 -16.42
CA ALA A 129 -3.49 2.02 -16.47
C ALA A 129 -4.73 2.06 -17.39
N LYS A 130 -5.00 0.96 -18.10
CA LYS A 130 -6.12 0.89 -19.01
C LYS A 130 -7.43 1.17 -18.27
N GLY A 131 -8.14 2.25 -18.63
CA GLY A 131 -9.40 2.68 -17.99
C GLY A 131 -9.25 3.71 -16.87
N LEU A 132 -8.08 3.90 -16.30
CA LEU A 132 -7.79 4.90 -15.26
C LEU A 132 -6.69 5.85 -15.73
N LYS A 133 -7.00 7.15 -15.79
CA LYS A 133 -6.03 8.20 -16.03
C LYS A 133 -5.79 8.99 -14.74
N TYR A 134 -4.72 8.62 -14.04
CA TYR A 134 -4.23 9.42 -12.93
C TYR A 134 -3.30 10.48 -13.50
N LEU A 135 -3.76 11.72 -13.45
CA LEU A 135 -3.10 12.90 -14.02
C LEU A 135 -2.64 13.82 -12.89
N ALA A 136 -1.75 14.74 -13.19
CA ALA A 136 -1.49 15.91 -12.37
C ALA A 136 -1.54 17.17 -13.22
N LYS A 137 -2.14 18.25 -12.73
CA LYS A 137 -1.90 19.60 -13.22
C LYS A 137 -0.55 20.04 -12.68
N THR A 138 0.39 20.35 -13.54
CA THR A 138 1.75 20.76 -13.18
C THR A 138 2.06 22.17 -13.65
N PHE A 139 2.71 22.95 -12.78
CA PHE A 139 3.22 24.28 -13.10
C PHE A 139 4.36 24.65 -12.16
N THR A 140 5.22 25.56 -12.59
CA THR A 140 6.35 26.06 -11.80
C THR A 140 6.15 27.55 -11.51
N LEU A 141 6.21 27.93 -10.22
CA LEU A 141 6.17 29.34 -9.83
C LEU A 141 7.47 30.06 -10.20
N PRO A 142 7.39 31.31 -10.73
CA PRO A 142 8.56 32.08 -11.11
C PRO A 142 9.30 32.64 -9.91
N ASP A 143 10.60 32.93 -10.07
CA ASP A 143 11.44 33.71 -9.16
C ASP A 143 11.48 33.23 -7.68
N VAL A 144 11.36 31.95 -7.45
CA VAL A 144 11.41 31.38 -6.11
C VAL A 144 12.86 31.29 -5.62
N GLN A 145 13.12 31.91 -4.48
CA GLN A 145 14.41 31.91 -3.78
C GLN A 145 14.22 31.68 -2.28
N VAL A 146 15.31 31.43 -1.56
CA VAL A 146 15.27 31.33 -0.09
C VAL A 146 14.68 32.62 0.50
N GLY A 147 13.72 32.46 1.41
CA GLY A 147 12.96 33.55 2.00
C GLY A 147 11.70 33.95 1.23
N SER A 148 11.47 33.46 0.01
CA SER A 148 10.21 33.68 -0.71
C SER A 148 9.03 33.01 -0.02
N ILE A 149 7.83 33.57 -0.25
CA ILE A 149 6.56 32.92 0.02
C ILE A 149 5.92 32.59 -1.31
N ILE A 150 5.47 31.36 -1.50
CA ILE A 150 4.68 30.97 -2.65
C ILE A 150 3.23 30.76 -2.23
N GLU A 151 2.32 31.18 -3.09
CA GLU A 151 0.89 30.98 -2.90
C GLU A 151 0.25 30.45 -4.17
N TYR A 152 -0.65 29.50 -3.98
CA TYR A 152 -1.51 29.04 -5.05
C TYR A 152 -2.86 28.56 -4.53
N HIS A 153 -3.85 28.62 -5.39
CA HIS A 153 -5.15 28.03 -5.13
C HIS A 153 -5.73 27.44 -6.42
N TYR A 154 -6.66 26.51 -6.24
CA TYR A 154 -7.37 25.84 -7.33
C TYR A 154 -8.71 25.30 -6.83
N THR A 155 -9.56 24.93 -7.77
CA THR A 155 -10.81 24.22 -7.50
C THR A 155 -10.76 22.85 -8.17
N TYR A 156 -11.16 21.82 -7.42
CA TYR A 156 -11.37 20.48 -7.91
C TYR A 156 -12.88 20.23 -8.00
N ASP A 157 -13.43 20.16 -9.21
CA ASP A 157 -14.82 19.79 -9.44
C ASP A 157 -14.94 18.28 -9.51
N LEU A 158 -15.86 17.71 -8.74
CA LEU A 158 -16.18 16.29 -8.75
C LEU A 158 -17.28 16.01 -9.80
N ARG A 159 -17.46 14.73 -10.14
CA ARG A 159 -18.46 14.31 -11.10
C ARG A 159 -19.87 14.73 -10.66
N GLU A 160 -20.62 15.33 -11.57
CA GLU A 160 -21.99 15.80 -11.34
C GLU A 160 -22.91 14.69 -10.84
N GLY A 161 -23.73 15.01 -9.83
CA GLY A 161 -24.75 14.11 -9.27
C GLY A 161 -24.22 12.98 -8.39
N TYR A 162 -22.92 12.98 -8.05
CA TYR A 162 -22.34 12.01 -7.13
C TYR A 162 -21.88 12.66 -5.83
N VAL A 163 -22.28 12.07 -4.72
CA VAL A 163 -21.74 12.37 -3.40
C VAL A 163 -20.76 11.26 -3.03
N TYR A 164 -19.52 11.63 -2.75
CA TYR A 164 -18.47 10.70 -2.43
C TYR A 164 -18.11 10.79 -0.94
N ASP A 165 -17.82 9.65 -0.34
CA ASP A 165 -17.03 9.63 0.89
C ASP A 165 -15.74 10.42 0.65
N SER A 166 -15.37 11.24 1.60
CA SER A 166 -14.24 12.15 1.47
C SER A 166 -13.40 12.23 2.73
N HIS A 167 -12.32 12.97 2.66
CA HIS A 167 -11.46 13.19 3.81
C HIS A 167 -10.73 14.51 3.71
N TRP A 168 -10.37 15.08 4.86
CA TRP A 168 -9.35 16.11 4.95
C TRP A 168 -8.05 15.45 5.41
N ILE A 169 -6.98 15.58 4.64
CA ILE A 169 -5.63 15.24 5.09
C ILE A 169 -5.07 16.46 5.80
N LEU A 170 -4.83 16.35 7.10
CA LEU A 170 -4.29 17.44 7.92
C LEU A 170 -2.76 17.49 7.84
N SER A 171 -2.10 16.33 8.04
CA SER A 171 -0.64 16.22 7.97
C SER A 171 -0.15 15.88 6.57
N GLU A 172 0.67 16.74 6.02
CA GLU A 172 1.32 16.58 4.73
C GLU A 172 2.84 16.48 4.90
N GLU A 173 3.60 16.44 3.80
CA GLU A 173 5.06 16.41 3.81
C GLU A 173 5.67 17.57 4.58
N LEU A 174 5.05 18.74 4.53
CA LEU A 174 5.51 19.93 5.22
C LEU A 174 4.74 20.17 6.53
N PHE A 175 5.44 20.71 7.53
CA PHE A 175 4.81 21.27 8.71
C PHE A 175 3.81 22.39 8.33
N THR A 176 2.62 22.38 8.94
CA THR A 176 1.59 23.39 8.69
C THR A 176 1.37 24.26 9.92
N LYS A 177 1.68 25.55 9.82
CA LYS A 177 1.50 26.50 10.93
C LYS A 177 0.02 26.73 11.22
N HIS A 178 -0.82 26.88 10.20
CA HIS A 178 -2.26 27.08 10.33
C HIS A 178 -3.04 26.36 9.21
N GLY A 179 -3.92 25.46 9.59
CA GLY A 179 -4.82 24.74 8.70
C GLY A 179 -6.28 25.06 8.99
N LYS A 180 -7.07 25.35 7.96
CA LYS A 180 -8.50 25.61 8.02
C LYS A 180 -9.25 24.72 7.05
N PHE A 181 -10.26 24.03 7.54
CA PHE A 181 -11.00 23.04 6.79
C PHE A 181 -12.49 23.25 6.98
N SER A 182 -13.26 23.22 5.89
CA SER A 182 -14.71 23.25 5.94
C SER A 182 -15.33 22.24 4.95
N LEU A 183 -16.46 21.67 5.34
CA LEU A 183 -17.30 20.84 4.50
C LEU A 183 -18.76 21.29 4.65
N LYS A 184 -19.40 21.61 3.54
CA LYS A 184 -20.85 21.73 3.47
C LYS A 184 -21.42 20.41 2.95
N PRO A 185 -22.03 19.59 3.83
CA PRO A 185 -22.47 18.26 3.44
C PRO A 185 -23.69 18.31 2.51
N SER A 186 -23.87 17.24 1.73
CA SER A 186 -25.10 16.98 1.00
C SER A 186 -26.28 16.84 1.97
N SER A 187 -27.44 17.36 1.59
CA SER A 187 -28.69 17.18 2.34
C SER A 187 -29.34 15.81 2.11
N ASP A 188 -28.92 15.07 1.09
CA ASP A 188 -29.61 13.86 0.64
C ASP A 188 -29.31 12.64 1.53
N PHE A 189 -28.17 12.66 2.22
CA PHE A 189 -27.73 11.55 3.08
C PHE A 189 -27.20 12.04 4.42
N PRO A 190 -27.51 11.33 5.52
CA PRO A 190 -26.83 11.54 6.79
C PRO A 190 -25.31 11.35 6.65
N ILE A 191 -24.54 12.22 7.32
CA ILE A 191 -23.07 12.18 7.32
C ILE A 191 -22.55 11.86 8.70
N ARG A 192 -21.43 11.14 8.76
CA ARG A 192 -20.57 10.98 9.93
C ARG A 192 -19.13 11.31 9.58
N TRP A 193 -18.39 11.70 10.60
CA TRP A 193 -16.95 11.93 10.47
C TRP A 193 -16.19 11.33 11.63
N SER A 194 -14.95 10.98 11.37
CA SER A 194 -14.03 10.36 12.33
C SER A 194 -12.59 10.75 12.05
N TRP A 195 -11.73 10.61 13.04
CA TRP A 195 -10.29 10.88 12.96
C TRP A 195 -9.48 9.70 13.51
N PRO A 196 -9.25 8.66 12.70
CA PRO A 196 -8.69 7.38 13.15
C PRO A 196 -7.32 7.50 13.83
N ALA A 197 -6.43 8.32 13.30
CA ALA A 197 -5.10 8.58 13.85
C ALA A 197 -5.08 9.66 14.96
N GLY A 198 -6.25 10.12 15.41
CA GLY A 198 -6.35 11.25 16.34
C GLY A 198 -6.32 12.60 15.64
N LEU A 199 -6.12 13.66 16.44
CA LEU A 199 -5.97 15.04 15.97
C LEU A 199 -4.62 15.59 16.42
N PRO A 200 -4.06 16.57 15.69
CA PRO A 200 -2.87 17.31 16.15
C PRO A 200 -3.08 17.87 17.56
N ALA A 201 -2.02 17.95 18.36
CA ALA A 201 -2.07 18.46 19.71
C ALA A 201 -2.71 19.86 19.77
N GLY A 202 -3.64 20.07 20.71
CA GLY A 202 -4.34 21.33 20.86
C GLY A 202 -5.49 21.57 19.86
N THR A 203 -5.73 20.65 18.92
CA THR A 203 -6.82 20.77 17.94
C THR A 203 -8.14 20.28 18.55
N ALA A 204 -9.18 21.13 18.50
CA ALA A 204 -10.52 20.73 18.90
C ALA A 204 -11.17 19.83 17.84
N ALA A 205 -12.05 18.92 18.27
CA ALA A 205 -12.82 18.07 17.34
C ALA A 205 -13.61 18.91 16.34
N PRO A 206 -13.80 18.41 15.09
CA PRO A 206 -14.65 19.08 14.10
C PRO A 206 -16.05 19.34 14.65
N LYS A 207 -16.59 20.51 14.35
CA LYS A 207 -17.95 20.92 14.80
C LYS A 207 -18.81 21.29 13.61
N GLU A 208 -20.09 20.92 13.70
CA GLU A 208 -21.10 21.43 12.80
C GLU A 208 -21.58 22.80 13.29
N ASP A 209 -21.50 23.77 12.41
CA ASP A 209 -21.95 25.14 12.64
C ASP A 209 -22.56 25.71 11.36
N ALA A 210 -23.83 26.19 11.46
CA ALA A 210 -24.58 26.77 10.35
C ALA A 210 -24.60 25.90 9.08
N GLY A 211 -24.71 24.56 9.24
CA GLY A 211 -24.75 23.61 8.13
C GLY A 211 -23.39 23.30 7.50
N PHE A 212 -22.30 23.65 8.16
CA PHE A 212 -20.94 23.30 7.77
C PHE A 212 -20.26 22.50 8.88
N VAL A 213 -19.52 21.48 8.52
CA VAL A 213 -18.54 20.87 9.40
C VAL A 213 -17.23 21.68 9.27
N ARG A 214 -16.68 22.13 10.38
CA ARG A 214 -15.47 22.98 10.40
C ARG A 214 -14.40 22.46 11.35
N LEU A 215 -13.15 22.60 10.92
CA LEU A 215 -11.98 22.34 11.73
C LEU A 215 -10.95 23.45 11.51
N GLU A 216 -10.35 23.91 12.58
CA GLU A 216 -9.17 24.77 12.54
C GLU A 216 -8.08 24.17 13.41
N SER A 217 -6.87 24.09 12.91
CA SER A 217 -5.74 23.45 13.58
C SER A 217 -4.49 24.26 13.39
N GLN A 218 -3.64 24.31 14.43
CA GLN A 218 -2.35 24.99 14.39
C GLN A 218 -1.23 23.99 14.67
N ASN A 219 -0.04 24.31 14.16
CA ASN A 219 1.17 23.53 14.38
C ASN A 219 0.99 22.03 14.06
N ILE A 220 0.46 21.76 12.88
CA ILE A 220 0.27 20.38 12.40
C ILE A 220 1.63 19.83 12.00
N PRO A 221 2.11 18.73 12.63
CA PRO A 221 3.40 18.16 12.30
C PRO A 221 3.48 17.67 10.85
N ALA A 222 4.67 17.78 10.25
CA ALA A 222 4.97 17.15 8.99
C ALA A 222 4.85 15.63 9.13
N PHE A 223 4.30 14.99 8.09
CA PHE A 223 4.24 13.53 8.03
C PHE A 223 5.59 12.97 7.59
N GLN A 224 6.16 12.10 8.40
CA GLN A 224 7.43 11.45 8.09
C GLN A 224 7.18 10.14 7.35
N ILE A 225 7.82 9.97 6.19
CA ILE A 225 7.79 8.71 5.44
C ILE A 225 8.97 7.86 5.92
N GLU A 226 8.68 6.64 6.34
CA GLU A 226 9.67 5.67 6.81
C GLU A 226 9.50 4.35 6.05
N ASP A 227 10.61 3.64 5.81
CA ASP A 227 10.56 2.28 5.23
C ASP A 227 9.77 1.34 6.16
N TYR A 228 9.01 0.42 5.60
CA TYR A 228 8.22 -0.56 6.36
C TYR A 228 7.23 0.08 7.36
N MET A 229 6.63 1.21 7.05
CA MET A 229 5.57 1.77 7.89
C MET A 229 4.20 1.18 7.52
N PRO A 230 3.22 1.18 8.43
CA PRO A 230 1.82 0.91 8.11
C PRO A 230 1.30 1.81 6.97
N PRO A 231 0.16 1.48 6.37
CA PRO A 231 -0.45 2.33 5.35
C PRO A 231 -0.58 3.78 5.83
N GLN A 232 -0.22 4.74 4.98
CA GLN A 232 -0.24 6.17 5.34
C GLN A 232 -1.60 6.64 5.84
N ASN A 233 -2.68 6.03 5.34
CA ASN A 233 -4.04 6.33 5.75
C ASN A 233 -4.31 6.04 7.23
N GLU A 234 -3.54 5.13 7.85
CA GLU A 234 -3.61 4.83 9.28
C GLU A 234 -2.83 5.82 10.15
N LEU A 235 -1.84 6.49 9.58
CA LEU A 235 -0.84 7.26 10.32
C LEU A 235 -1.03 8.77 10.20
N LYS A 236 -1.55 9.25 9.06
CA LYS A 236 -1.78 10.67 8.84
C LYS A 236 -2.91 11.18 9.72
N TYR A 237 -2.72 12.36 10.31
CA TYR A 237 -3.85 13.11 10.85
C TYR A 237 -4.81 13.43 9.73
N ARG A 238 -6.03 12.90 9.82
CA ARG A 238 -7.08 13.06 8.81
C ARG A 238 -8.47 13.03 9.43
N ILE A 239 -9.41 13.62 8.74
CA ILE A 239 -10.83 13.48 9.05
C ILE A 239 -11.47 12.73 7.88
N ASP A 240 -12.11 11.60 8.17
CA ASP A 240 -12.88 10.84 7.19
C ASP A 240 -14.35 11.19 7.29
N PHE A 241 -14.98 11.45 6.15
CA PHE A 241 -16.41 11.71 6.02
C PHE A 241 -17.07 10.57 5.26
N VAL A 242 -18.18 10.06 5.80
CA VAL A 242 -18.91 8.94 5.23
C VAL A 242 -20.39 9.28 5.20
N TYR A 243 -21.02 9.10 4.05
CA TYR A 243 -22.45 9.26 3.84
C TYR A 243 -23.16 7.91 3.87
N SER A 244 -24.23 7.76 4.66
CA SER A 244 -24.99 6.52 4.68
C SER A 244 -26.37 6.68 5.28
N GLU A 245 -27.38 6.12 4.64
CA GLU A 245 -28.72 5.97 5.20
C GLU A 245 -28.75 5.10 6.49
N ALA A 246 -27.77 4.23 6.66
CA ALA A 246 -27.66 3.35 7.82
C ALA A 246 -27.29 4.08 9.13
N PHE A 247 -26.97 5.36 9.10
CA PHE A 247 -26.53 6.12 10.28
C PHE A 247 -27.65 6.52 11.28
N ALA A 248 -28.86 6.02 11.09
CA ALA A 248 -29.87 6.03 12.16
C ALA A 248 -29.43 5.17 13.38
N GLU A 249 -28.55 4.15 13.17
CA GLU A 249 -28.00 3.33 14.22
C GLU A 249 -26.76 3.98 14.84
N LYS A 250 -26.74 4.04 16.19
CA LYS A 250 -25.64 4.67 16.95
C LYS A 250 -24.71 3.68 17.62
N GLU A 251 -25.16 2.43 17.78
CA GLU A 251 -24.41 1.36 18.45
C GLU A 251 -23.67 0.49 17.41
N PRO A 252 -22.35 0.36 17.46
CA PRO A 252 -21.59 -0.39 16.48
C PRO A 252 -22.08 -1.83 16.29
N ASP A 253 -22.36 -2.56 17.37
CA ASP A 253 -22.78 -3.97 17.28
C ASP A 253 -24.13 -4.10 16.53
N LYS A 254 -25.09 -3.22 16.81
CA LYS A 254 -26.38 -3.20 16.10
C LYS A 254 -26.22 -2.77 14.64
N PHE A 255 -25.33 -1.81 14.39
CA PHE A 255 -25.02 -1.39 13.02
C PHE A 255 -24.48 -2.59 12.20
N TRP A 256 -23.48 -3.27 12.70
CA TRP A 256 -22.86 -4.40 12.00
C TRP A 256 -23.80 -5.59 11.87
N GLN A 257 -24.66 -5.85 12.87
CA GLN A 257 -25.68 -6.88 12.78
C GLN A 257 -26.70 -6.61 11.66
N LYS A 258 -27.22 -5.38 11.56
CA LYS A 258 -28.13 -4.97 10.49
C LYS A 258 -27.46 -5.02 9.12
N ALA A 259 -26.24 -4.51 9.05
CA ALA A 259 -25.43 -4.53 7.83
C ALA A 259 -25.15 -5.95 7.36
N GLY A 260 -24.69 -6.81 8.26
CA GLY A 260 -24.40 -8.21 7.97
C GLY A 260 -25.63 -8.96 7.47
N LYS A 261 -26.80 -8.74 8.07
CA LYS A 261 -28.05 -9.32 7.59
C LYS A 261 -28.40 -8.88 6.16
N LYS A 262 -28.29 -7.57 5.87
CA LYS A 262 -28.54 -7.06 4.51
C LYS A 262 -27.57 -7.64 3.49
N LEU A 263 -26.29 -7.79 3.86
CA LEU A 263 -25.28 -8.42 3.02
C LEU A 263 -25.55 -9.92 2.83
N ASP A 264 -25.96 -10.64 3.88
CA ASP A 264 -26.34 -12.05 3.80
C ASP A 264 -27.52 -12.25 2.84
N ASP A 265 -28.58 -11.45 2.98
CA ASP A 265 -29.74 -11.48 2.09
C ASP A 265 -29.34 -11.28 0.61
N GLN A 266 -28.36 -10.41 0.32
CA GLN A 266 -27.84 -10.20 -1.03
C GLN A 266 -27.10 -11.43 -1.55
N VAL A 267 -26.22 -12.02 -0.73
CA VAL A 267 -25.49 -13.24 -1.08
C VAL A 267 -26.44 -14.39 -1.33
N GLU A 268 -27.37 -14.66 -0.40
CA GLU A 268 -28.34 -15.76 -0.51
C GLU A 268 -29.28 -15.60 -1.72
N SER A 269 -29.69 -14.37 -2.04
CA SER A 269 -30.46 -14.10 -3.27
C SER A 269 -29.69 -14.47 -4.54
N PHE A 270 -28.40 -14.14 -4.60
CA PHE A 270 -27.55 -14.43 -5.76
C PHE A 270 -27.25 -15.93 -5.90
N ILE A 271 -26.98 -16.64 -4.79
CA ILE A 271 -26.58 -18.05 -4.79
C ILE A 271 -27.76 -19.04 -4.83
N GLY A 272 -29.00 -18.59 -4.74
CA GLY A 272 -30.22 -19.40 -4.53
C GLY A 272 -30.55 -20.46 -5.60
N LYS A 273 -29.69 -20.75 -6.57
CA LYS A 273 -29.87 -21.71 -7.66
C LYS A 273 -29.35 -23.13 -7.32
N ARG A 274 -29.76 -23.66 -6.18
CA ARG A 274 -29.22 -24.90 -5.61
C ARG A 274 -29.18 -26.08 -6.58
N LYS A 275 -30.28 -26.41 -7.29
CA LYS A 275 -30.32 -27.54 -8.24
C LYS A 275 -29.31 -27.38 -9.37
N ALA A 276 -29.14 -26.20 -9.91
CA ALA A 276 -28.15 -25.93 -10.94
C ALA A 276 -26.73 -26.14 -10.41
N MET A 277 -26.47 -25.77 -9.17
CA MET A 277 -25.14 -25.95 -8.54
C MET A 277 -24.88 -27.41 -8.19
N GLU A 278 -25.87 -28.19 -7.77
CA GLU A 278 -25.75 -29.67 -7.59
C GLU A 278 -25.40 -30.38 -8.89
N GLN A 279 -25.99 -29.98 -10.03
CA GLN A 279 -25.62 -30.45 -11.35
C GLN A 279 -24.19 -30.08 -11.73
N ALA A 280 -23.81 -28.82 -11.53
CA ALA A 280 -22.46 -28.33 -11.79
C ALA A 280 -21.40 -29.08 -10.96
N VAL A 281 -21.68 -29.36 -9.68
CA VAL A 281 -20.81 -30.18 -8.82
C VAL A 281 -20.63 -31.59 -9.38
N ALA A 282 -21.71 -32.24 -9.86
CA ALA A 282 -21.63 -33.57 -10.43
C ALA A 282 -20.77 -33.63 -11.72
N GLU A 283 -20.62 -32.51 -12.43
CA GLU A 283 -19.72 -32.39 -13.59
C GLU A 283 -18.24 -32.26 -13.19
N ILE A 284 -17.96 -31.80 -11.96
CA ILE A 284 -16.59 -31.45 -11.50
C ILE A 284 -15.96 -32.59 -10.70
N VAL A 285 -16.74 -33.23 -9.80
CA VAL A 285 -16.23 -34.14 -8.78
C VAL A 285 -16.71 -35.57 -8.99
N ALA A 286 -15.85 -36.54 -8.68
CA ALA A 286 -16.28 -37.94 -8.64
C ALA A 286 -16.93 -38.28 -7.29
N PRO A 287 -17.89 -39.21 -7.23
CA PRO A 287 -18.57 -39.59 -5.99
C PRO A 287 -17.61 -40.00 -4.87
N ASN A 288 -16.53 -40.68 -5.20
CA ASN A 288 -15.53 -41.22 -4.25
C ASN A 288 -14.37 -40.28 -3.97
N ASP A 289 -14.37 -39.03 -4.47
CA ASP A 289 -13.34 -38.05 -4.13
C ASP A 289 -13.39 -37.76 -2.62
N ARG A 290 -12.21 -37.66 -2.00
CA ARG A 290 -12.09 -37.20 -0.60
C ARG A 290 -12.55 -35.73 -0.49
N PRO A 291 -13.02 -35.28 0.68
CA PRO A 291 -13.54 -33.93 0.84
C PRO A 291 -12.61 -32.84 0.34
N GLU A 292 -11.33 -32.91 0.67
CA GLU A 292 -10.32 -31.90 0.23
C GLU A 292 -10.21 -31.90 -1.30
N VAL A 293 -10.13 -33.07 -1.91
CA VAL A 293 -10.00 -33.22 -3.37
C VAL A 293 -11.24 -32.67 -4.10
N LYS A 294 -12.44 -32.85 -3.53
CA LYS A 294 -13.66 -32.22 -4.07
C LYS A 294 -13.55 -30.72 -4.10
N LEU A 295 -13.15 -30.11 -2.98
CA LEU A 295 -13.01 -28.65 -2.87
C LEU A 295 -11.90 -28.11 -3.78
N GLU A 296 -10.74 -28.76 -3.84
CA GLU A 296 -9.65 -28.38 -4.75
C GLU A 296 -10.08 -28.41 -6.21
N LYS A 297 -10.84 -29.45 -6.64
CA LYS A 297 -11.38 -29.53 -8.00
C LYS A 297 -12.39 -28.40 -8.28
N ILE A 298 -13.30 -28.14 -7.35
CA ILE A 298 -14.28 -27.04 -7.47
C ILE A 298 -13.53 -25.70 -7.54
N TYR A 299 -12.57 -25.46 -6.64
CA TYR A 299 -11.77 -24.26 -6.60
C TYR A 299 -11.02 -24.02 -7.92
N ALA A 300 -10.28 -25.04 -8.39
CA ALA A 300 -9.54 -24.97 -9.64
C ALA A 300 -10.44 -24.75 -10.87
N LYS A 301 -11.68 -25.24 -10.85
CA LYS A 301 -12.66 -25.01 -11.93
C LYS A 301 -13.16 -23.57 -11.89
N VAL A 302 -13.49 -23.03 -10.70
CA VAL A 302 -14.00 -21.67 -10.52
C VAL A 302 -12.91 -20.64 -10.83
N GLN A 303 -11.67 -20.88 -10.43
CA GLN A 303 -10.53 -19.97 -10.69
C GLN A 303 -10.24 -19.78 -12.20
N LYS A 304 -10.65 -20.74 -13.05
CA LYS A 304 -10.49 -20.64 -14.50
C LYS A 304 -11.54 -19.75 -15.18
N LEU A 305 -12.55 -19.29 -14.45
CA LEU A 305 -13.55 -18.40 -15.01
C LEU A 305 -12.94 -17.03 -15.29
N ARG A 306 -13.47 -16.38 -16.31
CA ARG A 306 -13.04 -15.02 -16.66
C ARG A 306 -13.48 -14.04 -15.58
N ASN A 307 -12.51 -13.46 -14.87
CA ASN A 307 -12.76 -12.45 -13.84
C ASN A 307 -12.71 -11.06 -14.45
N THR A 308 -13.88 -10.41 -14.57
CA THR A 308 -14.00 -9.09 -15.18
C THR A 308 -13.44 -7.97 -14.28
N SER A 309 -13.22 -8.19 -12.98
CA SER A 309 -12.56 -7.23 -12.08
C SER A 309 -11.08 -7.00 -12.41
N TRP A 310 -10.44 -7.95 -13.11
CA TRP A 310 -9.05 -7.83 -13.57
C TRP A 310 -8.93 -7.24 -14.99
N GLU A 311 -10.07 -7.01 -15.64
CA GLU A 311 -10.10 -6.42 -16.96
C GLU A 311 -10.17 -4.90 -16.84
N ASN A 312 -9.65 -4.23 -17.85
CA ASN A 312 -9.74 -2.79 -17.92
C ASN A 312 -11.20 -2.35 -18.12
N GLU A 313 -11.58 -1.24 -17.55
CA GLU A 313 -12.86 -0.62 -17.86
C GLU A 313 -12.99 -0.43 -19.37
N LYS A 314 -14.02 -1.05 -19.92
CA LYS A 314 -14.34 -0.96 -21.34
C LYS A 314 -15.23 0.23 -21.57
N THR A 315 -15.01 0.91 -22.68
CA THR A 315 -15.93 1.95 -23.12
C THR A 315 -17.32 1.34 -23.38
N GLU A 316 -18.40 2.14 -23.27
CA GLU A 316 -19.76 1.68 -23.58
C GLU A 316 -19.87 1.05 -24.98
N GLN A 317 -19.07 1.53 -25.96
CA GLN A 317 -19.04 0.96 -27.30
C GLN A 317 -18.42 -0.44 -27.33
N GLU A 318 -17.36 -0.67 -26.57
CA GLU A 318 -16.72 -1.99 -26.43
C GLU A 318 -17.64 -2.96 -25.70
N GLN A 319 -18.30 -2.53 -24.62
CA GLN A 319 -19.29 -3.34 -23.89
C GLN A 319 -20.47 -3.74 -24.79
N LYS A 320 -20.99 -2.79 -25.59
CA LYS A 320 -22.05 -3.05 -26.58
C LYS A 320 -21.61 -4.01 -27.70
N ARG A 321 -20.34 -3.92 -28.15
CA ARG A 321 -19.79 -4.84 -29.16
C ARG A 321 -19.63 -6.26 -28.63
N GLU A 322 -19.22 -6.44 -27.38
CA GLU A 322 -19.07 -7.77 -26.75
C GLU A 322 -20.42 -8.42 -26.41
N LYS A 323 -21.54 -7.69 -26.45
CA LYS A 323 -22.87 -8.16 -26.06
C LYS A 323 -22.88 -8.87 -24.71
N GLN A 324 -22.04 -8.37 -23.78
CA GLN A 324 -21.95 -8.94 -22.44
C GLN A 324 -23.26 -8.77 -21.73
N LYS A 325 -23.84 -9.86 -21.24
CA LYS A 325 -25.10 -9.86 -20.48
C LYS A 325 -24.83 -9.76 -18.99
N ASP A 326 -25.70 -9.09 -18.27
CA ASP A 326 -25.62 -8.99 -16.82
C ASP A 326 -25.67 -10.37 -16.15
N ILE A 327 -24.87 -10.55 -15.12
CA ILE A 327 -24.85 -11.74 -14.28
C ILE A 327 -25.72 -11.48 -13.04
N ASN A 328 -26.89 -12.13 -12.98
CA ASN A 328 -27.87 -11.88 -11.91
C ASN A 328 -27.85 -12.97 -10.83
N ASN A 329 -27.27 -14.14 -11.09
CA ASN A 329 -27.18 -15.26 -10.17
C ASN A 329 -26.06 -16.23 -10.57
N VAL A 330 -25.76 -17.20 -9.71
CA VAL A 330 -24.69 -18.19 -9.95
C VAL A 330 -24.94 -19.12 -11.14
N GLU A 331 -26.18 -19.39 -11.54
CA GLU A 331 -26.51 -20.19 -12.72
C GLU A 331 -26.13 -19.43 -14.01
N ASP A 332 -26.41 -18.13 -14.05
CA ASP A 332 -25.98 -17.26 -15.15
C ASP A 332 -24.47 -17.26 -15.27
N LEU A 333 -23.76 -17.10 -14.14
CA LEU A 333 -22.31 -17.08 -14.10
C LEU A 333 -21.71 -18.39 -14.57
N TRP A 334 -22.22 -19.53 -14.08
CA TRP A 334 -21.75 -20.85 -14.47
C TRP A 334 -21.92 -21.09 -15.97
N LYS A 335 -23.09 -20.78 -16.53
CA LYS A 335 -23.39 -20.95 -17.96
C LYS A 335 -22.59 -20.04 -18.87
N ARG A 336 -22.30 -18.82 -18.42
CA ARG A 336 -21.62 -17.81 -19.26
C ARG A 336 -20.11 -17.80 -19.10
N GLY A 337 -19.58 -18.33 -18.00
CA GLY A 337 -18.16 -18.49 -17.77
C GLY A 337 -17.41 -17.22 -17.40
N TYR A 338 -18.11 -16.14 -16.98
CA TYR A 338 -17.51 -14.89 -16.52
C TYR A 338 -18.32 -14.24 -15.41
N GLY A 339 -17.64 -13.42 -14.59
CA GLY A 339 -18.23 -12.59 -13.54
C GLY A 339 -17.19 -11.68 -12.91
N ASN A 340 -17.59 -10.77 -12.03
CA ASN A 340 -16.65 -10.03 -11.23
C ASN A 340 -16.12 -10.88 -10.07
N GLY A 341 -15.07 -10.43 -9.37
CA GLY A 341 -14.42 -11.21 -8.31
C GLY A 341 -15.38 -11.68 -7.24
N ARG A 342 -16.23 -10.79 -6.72
CA ARG A 342 -17.23 -11.09 -5.71
C ARG A 342 -18.22 -12.16 -6.18
N GLN A 343 -18.72 -12.07 -7.41
CA GLN A 343 -19.61 -13.05 -8.00
C GLN A 343 -18.94 -14.43 -8.14
N ILE A 344 -17.65 -14.46 -8.46
CA ILE A 344 -16.85 -15.69 -8.55
C ILE A 344 -16.71 -16.34 -7.18
N ASN A 345 -16.44 -15.57 -6.12
CA ASN A 345 -16.39 -16.07 -4.75
C ASN A 345 -17.76 -16.62 -4.31
N TRP A 346 -18.85 -15.96 -4.63
CA TRP A 346 -20.19 -16.45 -4.33
C TRP A 346 -20.56 -17.70 -5.12
N LEU A 347 -20.07 -17.85 -6.36
CA LEU A 347 -20.22 -19.11 -7.09
C LEU A 347 -19.49 -20.26 -6.39
N PHE A 348 -18.26 -20.03 -5.94
CA PHE A 348 -17.51 -21.04 -5.18
C PHE A 348 -18.23 -21.41 -3.88
N LEU A 349 -18.75 -20.44 -3.15
CA LEU A 349 -19.60 -20.65 -1.97
C LEU A 349 -20.80 -21.56 -2.28
N ALA A 350 -21.53 -21.27 -3.37
CA ALA A 350 -22.70 -22.04 -3.78
C ALA A 350 -22.36 -23.49 -4.17
N LEU A 351 -21.24 -23.68 -4.89
CA LEU A 351 -20.75 -25.02 -5.29
C LEU A 351 -20.24 -25.80 -4.07
N ALA A 352 -19.52 -25.18 -3.14
CA ALA A 352 -19.08 -25.82 -1.90
C ALA A 352 -20.28 -26.30 -1.07
N ARG A 353 -21.31 -25.46 -0.91
CA ARG A 353 -22.56 -25.85 -0.22
C ARG A 353 -23.32 -26.96 -0.96
N ALA A 354 -23.39 -26.91 -2.29
CA ALA A 354 -23.99 -27.94 -3.11
C ALA A 354 -23.25 -29.28 -3.02
N ALA A 355 -21.94 -29.25 -2.81
CA ALA A 355 -21.10 -30.42 -2.56
C ALA A 355 -21.19 -30.95 -1.11
N GLY A 356 -22.02 -30.32 -0.24
CA GLY A 356 -22.29 -30.77 1.13
C GLY A 356 -21.39 -30.16 2.19
N PHE A 357 -20.59 -29.11 1.88
CA PHE A 357 -19.75 -28.45 2.86
C PHE A 357 -20.48 -27.35 3.59
N GLU A 358 -20.14 -27.15 4.87
CA GLU A 358 -20.49 -25.96 5.63
C GLU A 358 -19.59 -24.82 5.16
N ALA A 359 -20.19 -23.80 4.53
CA ALA A 359 -19.45 -22.69 3.95
C ALA A 359 -20.19 -21.35 4.11
N TYR A 360 -19.42 -20.28 4.26
CA TYR A 360 -19.90 -18.94 4.56
C TYR A 360 -19.18 -17.88 3.71
N CYS A 361 -19.90 -16.84 3.31
CA CYS A 361 -19.28 -15.62 2.82
C CYS A 361 -18.70 -14.84 4.00
N VAL A 362 -17.50 -14.32 3.85
CA VAL A 362 -16.82 -13.49 4.84
C VAL A 362 -16.42 -12.19 4.16
N TYR A 363 -17.03 -11.08 4.57
CA TYR A 363 -16.59 -9.75 4.14
C TYR A 363 -15.40 -9.33 4.98
N ILE A 364 -14.33 -8.91 4.33
CA ILE A 364 -13.06 -8.54 4.95
C ILE A 364 -12.64 -7.11 4.63
N SER A 365 -11.77 -6.56 5.46
CA SER A 365 -11.07 -5.32 5.19
C SER A 365 -9.64 -5.64 4.76
N SER A 366 -9.29 -5.30 3.51
CA SER A 366 -7.93 -5.42 3.01
C SER A 366 -6.99 -4.50 3.80
N ARG A 367 -5.89 -5.07 4.33
CA ARG A 367 -4.91 -4.32 5.15
C ARG A 367 -3.82 -3.60 4.34
N SER A 368 -4.01 -3.47 3.03
CA SER A 368 -3.07 -2.73 2.17
C SER A 368 -3.21 -1.21 2.30
N GLU A 369 -4.38 -0.72 2.68
CA GLU A 369 -4.67 0.71 2.70
C GLU A 369 -4.99 1.25 4.09
N TYR A 370 -5.65 0.45 4.93
CA TYR A 370 -6.03 0.78 6.31
C TYR A 370 -6.31 -0.48 7.12
N PHE A 371 -6.40 -0.33 8.44
CA PHE A 371 -6.79 -1.40 9.34
C PHE A 371 -8.26 -1.26 9.73
N PHE A 372 -8.96 -2.38 9.79
CA PHE A 372 -10.39 -2.37 10.09
C PHE A 372 -10.69 -1.86 11.50
N ASN A 373 -11.55 -0.84 11.57
CA ASN A 373 -12.05 -0.29 12.83
C ASN A 373 -13.59 -0.36 12.87
N PRO A 374 -14.20 -1.32 13.61
CA PRO A 374 -15.64 -1.47 13.67
C PRO A 374 -16.36 -0.26 14.32
N GLN A 375 -15.67 0.57 15.10
CA GLN A 375 -16.24 1.76 15.71
C GLN A 375 -16.60 2.85 14.71
N MET A 376 -15.95 2.85 13.55
CA MET A 376 -16.24 3.80 12.47
C MET A 376 -17.60 3.56 11.81
N MET A 377 -18.18 2.37 11.95
CA MET A 377 -19.49 1.98 11.37
C MET A 377 -19.58 2.33 9.87
N ASN A 378 -18.51 2.14 9.14
CA ASN A 378 -18.42 2.38 7.71
C ASN A 378 -18.31 1.05 6.96
N LEU A 379 -19.36 0.71 6.18
CA LEU A 379 -19.39 -0.53 5.38
C LEU A 379 -18.29 -0.58 4.31
N ASN A 380 -17.84 0.56 3.83
CA ASN A 380 -16.80 0.63 2.79
C ASN A 380 -15.43 0.15 3.28
N GLN A 381 -15.26 0.01 4.61
CA GLN A 381 -14.08 -0.66 5.16
C GLN A 381 -14.03 -2.15 4.81
N LEU A 382 -15.18 -2.80 4.61
CA LEU A 382 -15.25 -4.20 4.18
C LEU A 382 -15.19 -4.24 2.64
N ASN A 383 -14.00 -3.98 2.10
CA ASN A 383 -13.75 -3.77 0.68
C ASN A 383 -13.43 -5.04 -0.11
N GLY A 384 -13.30 -6.20 0.57
CA GLY A 384 -13.08 -7.52 -0.01
C GLY A 384 -14.06 -8.56 0.53
N ASP A 385 -14.11 -9.72 -0.11
CA ASP A 385 -14.83 -10.88 0.39
C ASP A 385 -14.10 -12.18 0.06
N VAL A 386 -14.12 -13.12 0.98
CA VAL A 386 -13.54 -14.46 0.85
C VAL A 386 -14.57 -15.51 1.27
N VAL A 387 -14.32 -16.76 0.98
CA VAL A 387 -15.18 -17.88 1.38
C VAL A 387 -14.51 -18.69 2.47
N LEU A 388 -15.17 -18.83 3.60
CA LEU A 388 -14.81 -19.74 4.66
C LEU A 388 -15.49 -21.09 4.40
N VAL A 389 -14.71 -22.17 4.30
CA VAL A 389 -15.22 -23.54 4.18
C VAL A 389 -14.69 -24.37 5.34
N LYS A 390 -15.58 -25.14 6.01
CA LYS A 390 -15.16 -26.10 7.03
C LYS A 390 -14.80 -27.45 6.42
N VAL A 391 -13.56 -27.86 6.60
CA VAL A 391 -13.00 -29.09 6.06
C VAL A 391 -12.38 -29.90 7.19
N ASN A 392 -12.92 -31.09 7.48
CA ASN A 392 -12.41 -31.95 8.56
C ASN A 392 -12.25 -31.22 9.91
N GLY A 393 -13.21 -30.34 10.24
CA GLY A 393 -13.22 -29.57 11.48
C GLY A 393 -12.26 -28.36 11.50
N LYS A 394 -11.60 -28.05 10.38
CA LYS A 394 -10.73 -26.87 10.23
C LYS A 394 -11.39 -25.82 9.37
N ASP A 395 -11.18 -24.58 9.69
CA ASP A 395 -11.58 -23.41 8.89
C ASP A 395 -10.54 -23.18 7.79
N VAL A 396 -10.98 -23.20 6.53
CA VAL A 396 -10.16 -22.92 5.35
C VAL A 396 -10.74 -21.72 4.63
N TYR A 397 -9.94 -20.66 4.51
CA TYR A 397 -10.32 -19.46 3.78
C TYR A 397 -9.85 -19.56 2.33
N CYS A 398 -10.73 -19.18 1.40
CA CYS A 398 -10.51 -19.33 -0.04
C CYS A 398 -10.92 -18.05 -0.77
N ASP A 399 -10.12 -17.64 -1.74
CA ASP A 399 -10.46 -16.60 -2.72
C ASP A 399 -10.10 -17.07 -4.14
N PRO A 400 -11.00 -17.80 -4.82
CA PRO A 400 -10.78 -18.20 -6.21
C PRO A 400 -10.83 -17.05 -7.20
N ALA A 401 -11.28 -15.86 -6.80
CA ALA A 401 -11.23 -14.66 -7.62
C ALA A 401 -9.82 -14.06 -7.72
N THR A 402 -8.95 -14.34 -6.74
CA THR A 402 -7.53 -14.00 -6.83
C THR A 402 -6.83 -14.96 -7.78
N ALA A 403 -6.32 -14.41 -8.89
CA ALA A 403 -5.61 -15.19 -9.90
C ALA A 403 -4.39 -15.90 -9.28
N PHE A 404 -4.13 -17.13 -9.71
CA PHE A 404 -2.97 -17.95 -9.32
C PHE A 404 -2.88 -18.34 -7.84
N ALA A 405 -3.82 -17.93 -6.99
CA ALA A 405 -3.80 -18.33 -5.58
C ALA A 405 -4.03 -19.86 -5.46
N PRO A 406 -3.16 -20.61 -4.77
CA PRO A 406 -3.43 -22.00 -4.42
C PRO A 406 -4.66 -22.12 -3.51
N PHE A 407 -5.34 -23.26 -3.53
CA PHE A 407 -6.43 -23.54 -2.62
C PHE A 407 -5.99 -23.34 -1.15
N GLY A 408 -6.73 -22.55 -0.39
CA GLY A 408 -6.45 -22.25 1.01
C GLY A 408 -5.39 -21.18 1.26
N LEU A 409 -4.81 -20.57 0.22
CA LEU A 409 -3.93 -19.41 0.35
C LEU A 409 -4.66 -18.15 -0.12
N LEU A 410 -4.77 -17.17 0.76
CA LEU A 410 -5.27 -15.83 0.45
C LEU A 410 -4.13 -14.93 -0.03
N SER A 411 -4.44 -13.87 -0.75
CA SER A 411 -3.48 -12.80 -1.03
C SER A 411 -3.05 -12.11 0.27
N TRP A 412 -1.84 -11.52 0.32
CA TRP A 412 -1.31 -10.96 1.57
C TRP A 412 -2.21 -9.88 2.21
N PRO A 413 -2.93 -9.02 1.45
CA PRO A 413 -3.80 -8.02 2.08
C PRO A 413 -5.03 -8.62 2.77
N GLU A 414 -5.36 -9.87 2.46
CA GLU A 414 -6.51 -10.61 2.99
C GLU A 414 -6.14 -11.52 4.17
N THR A 415 -4.83 -11.71 4.42
CA THR A 415 -4.33 -12.58 5.51
C THR A 415 -4.26 -11.84 6.83
N GLY A 416 -4.61 -12.50 7.94
CA GLY A 416 -4.52 -11.93 9.29
C GLY A 416 -5.43 -10.72 9.49
N VAL A 417 -6.56 -10.66 8.79
CA VAL A 417 -7.53 -9.55 8.87
C VAL A 417 -8.83 -9.97 9.53
N ARG A 418 -9.46 -9.00 10.21
CA ARG A 418 -10.78 -9.19 10.77
C ARG A 418 -11.82 -9.15 9.66
N GLY A 419 -12.74 -10.13 9.68
CA GLY A 419 -13.83 -10.22 8.72
C GLY A 419 -15.18 -10.46 9.41
N LEU A 420 -16.26 -10.08 8.73
CA LEU A 420 -17.63 -10.36 9.12
C LEU A 420 -18.11 -11.60 8.36
N ARG A 421 -18.13 -12.76 9.04
CA ARG A 421 -18.74 -13.97 8.52
C ARG A 421 -20.27 -13.79 8.54
N LEU A 422 -20.88 -13.86 7.37
CA LEU A 422 -22.30 -13.63 7.21
C LEU A 422 -23.15 -14.83 7.62
N ASP A 423 -24.27 -14.56 8.23
CA ASP A 423 -25.36 -15.51 8.46
C ASP A 423 -26.72 -14.78 8.61
N LYS A 424 -27.81 -15.53 8.62
CA LYS A 424 -29.19 -15.00 8.72
C LYS A 424 -29.47 -14.08 9.94
N ASN A 425 -28.62 -14.11 10.96
CA ASN A 425 -28.72 -13.28 12.16
C ASN A 425 -27.85 -12.02 12.11
N GLY A 426 -27.14 -11.80 10.98
CA GLY A 426 -26.24 -10.66 10.78
C GLY A 426 -24.75 -11.03 10.80
N GLY A 427 -24.41 -12.20 11.31
CA GLY A 427 -23.07 -12.76 11.27
C GLY A 427 -22.24 -12.58 12.54
N SER A 428 -20.99 -12.97 12.43
CA SER A 428 -20.02 -12.94 13.52
C SER A 428 -18.63 -12.56 13.03
N TRP A 429 -17.84 -11.94 13.91
CA TRP A 429 -16.47 -11.60 13.61
C TRP A 429 -15.58 -12.84 13.59
N VAL A 430 -14.75 -12.93 12.56
CA VAL A 430 -13.71 -13.96 12.39
C VAL A 430 -12.38 -13.31 12.06
N MET A 431 -11.29 -14.09 12.09
CA MET A 431 -9.96 -13.65 11.66
C MET A 431 -9.49 -14.59 10.55
N THR A 432 -9.08 -14.05 9.42
CA THR A 432 -8.49 -14.86 8.35
C THR A 432 -7.11 -15.38 8.75
N THR A 433 -6.69 -16.48 8.17
CA THR A 433 -5.40 -17.10 8.49
C THR A 433 -4.23 -16.21 8.06
N LEU A 434 -3.27 -16.01 8.96
CA LEU A 434 -1.95 -15.44 8.63
C LEU A 434 -0.97 -16.60 8.48
N PRO A 435 -0.43 -16.88 7.28
CA PRO A 435 0.57 -17.94 7.11
C PRO A 435 1.85 -17.61 7.87
N PRO A 436 2.51 -18.60 8.50
CA PRO A 436 3.82 -18.41 9.13
C PRO A 436 4.91 -18.15 8.07
N ALA A 437 6.05 -17.63 8.48
CA ALA A 437 7.18 -17.36 7.59
C ALA A 437 7.67 -18.59 6.82
N SER A 438 7.53 -19.79 7.40
CA SER A 438 7.88 -21.06 6.76
C SER A 438 7.10 -21.37 5.47
N ASP A 439 5.94 -20.75 5.28
CA ASP A 439 5.08 -20.99 4.12
C ASP A 439 5.41 -20.05 2.96
N SER A 440 5.97 -18.87 3.25
CA SER A 440 6.32 -17.83 2.26
C SER A 440 7.84 -17.65 2.19
N ARG A 441 8.50 -18.42 1.31
CA ARG A 441 9.96 -18.51 1.29
C ARG A 441 10.57 -18.12 -0.05
N ILE A 442 11.78 -17.55 0.05
CA ILE A 442 12.73 -17.42 -1.04
C ILE A 442 13.91 -18.37 -0.72
N VAL A 443 14.05 -19.44 -1.48
CA VAL A 443 15.18 -20.38 -1.35
C VAL A 443 16.10 -20.20 -2.54
N ARG A 444 17.34 -19.75 -2.30
CA ARG A 444 18.39 -19.56 -3.31
C ARG A 444 19.42 -20.70 -3.18
N LYS A 445 19.50 -21.56 -4.18
CA LYS A 445 20.52 -22.61 -4.28
C LYS A 445 21.48 -22.28 -5.40
N ALA A 446 22.77 -22.27 -5.11
CA ALA A 446 23.78 -21.97 -6.11
C ALA A 446 24.94 -22.97 -6.07
N ASP A 447 25.32 -23.44 -7.26
CA ASP A 447 26.52 -24.21 -7.49
C ASP A 447 27.47 -23.37 -8.35
N LEU A 448 28.51 -22.84 -7.72
CA LEU A 448 29.41 -21.83 -8.29
C LEU A 448 30.83 -22.35 -8.33
N LYS A 449 31.59 -21.83 -9.26
CA LYS A 449 33.03 -22.08 -9.39
C LYS A 449 33.76 -20.73 -9.27
N LEU A 450 34.71 -20.66 -8.38
CA LEU A 450 35.65 -19.54 -8.30
C LEU A 450 36.82 -19.76 -9.29
N THR A 451 37.05 -18.74 -10.14
CA THR A 451 38.24 -18.75 -11.02
C THR A 451 39.46 -18.15 -10.31
N GLU A 452 40.62 -18.37 -10.85
CA GLU A 452 41.89 -17.76 -10.34
C GLU A 452 41.89 -16.23 -10.41
N THR A 453 41.09 -15.67 -11.30
CA THR A 453 40.89 -14.22 -11.46
C THR A 453 39.85 -13.60 -10.50
N GLY A 454 39.22 -14.41 -9.63
CA GLY A 454 38.23 -13.95 -8.69
C GLY A 454 36.80 -13.85 -9.26
N LEU A 455 36.55 -14.40 -10.46
CA LEU A 455 35.20 -14.50 -11.04
C LEU A 455 34.49 -15.69 -10.39
N LEU A 456 33.25 -15.49 -9.96
CA LEU A 456 32.29 -16.56 -9.60
C LEU A 456 31.37 -16.82 -10.78
N GLU A 457 31.34 -18.05 -11.26
CA GLU A 457 30.46 -18.46 -12.36
C GLU A 457 29.73 -19.76 -12.03
N GLY A 458 28.50 -19.95 -12.51
CA GLY A 458 27.78 -21.17 -12.29
C GLY A 458 26.26 -20.98 -12.38
N LYS A 459 25.53 -21.84 -11.68
CA LYS A 459 24.06 -21.89 -11.70
C LYS A 459 23.46 -21.42 -10.39
N LEU A 460 22.36 -20.65 -10.51
CA LEU A 460 21.52 -20.23 -9.39
C LEU A 460 20.10 -20.70 -9.66
N THR A 461 19.50 -21.41 -8.70
CA THR A 461 18.08 -21.76 -8.69
C THR A 461 17.39 -21.01 -7.56
N ILE A 462 16.37 -20.24 -7.87
CA ILE A 462 15.53 -19.56 -6.87
C ILE A 462 14.14 -20.18 -6.87
N THR A 463 13.73 -20.66 -5.70
CA THR A 463 12.37 -21.17 -5.47
C THR A 463 11.62 -20.20 -4.60
N TYR A 464 10.58 -19.58 -5.14
CA TYR A 464 9.61 -18.79 -4.41
C TYR A 464 8.43 -19.67 -4.00
N SER A 465 7.97 -19.59 -2.76
CA SER A 465 6.80 -20.35 -2.28
C SER A 465 5.79 -19.46 -1.55
N GLY A 466 4.55 -19.93 -1.45
CA GLY A 466 3.48 -19.23 -0.76
C GLY A 466 3.23 -17.84 -1.31
N LEU A 467 3.18 -16.85 -0.42
CA LEU A 467 2.95 -15.45 -0.80
C LEU A 467 4.06 -14.88 -1.68
N GLU A 468 5.30 -15.39 -1.55
CA GLU A 468 6.42 -14.97 -2.42
C GLU A 468 6.21 -15.37 -3.89
N ALA A 469 5.61 -16.53 -4.15
CA ALA A 469 5.26 -16.95 -5.50
C ALA A 469 3.99 -16.22 -5.99
N LEU A 470 3.00 -16.06 -5.12
CA LEU A 470 1.69 -15.53 -5.49
C LEU A 470 1.77 -14.06 -5.93
N TRP A 471 2.43 -13.18 -5.16
CA TRP A 471 2.49 -11.77 -5.51
C TRP A 471 3.24 -11.54 -6.82
N ARG A 472 4.33 -12.28 -7.09
CA ARG A 472 5.07 -12.19 -8.35
C ARG A 472 4.19 -12.54 -9.56
N ARG A 473 3.39 -13.60 -9.44
CA ARG A 473 2.44 -13.97 -10.49
C ARG A 473 1.36 -12.91 -10.71
N ILE A 474 0.86 -12.32 -9.63
CA ILE A 474 -0.18 -11.27 -9.69
C ILE A 474 0.38 -10.01 -10.33
N ASP A 475 1.55 -9.54 -9.90
CA ASP A 475 2.15 -8.31 -10.41
C ASP A 475 2.50 -8.42 -11.89
N GLU A 476 3.05 -9.57 -12.29
CA GLU A 476 3.48 -9.83 -13.66
C GLU A 476 2.40 -10.44 -14.58
N ARG A 477 1.14 -10.53 -14.09
CA ARG A 477 0.06 -11.23 -14.84
C ARG A 477 -0.22 -10.69 -16.23
N ASN A 478 -0.03 -9.38 -16.43
CA ASN A 478 -0.30 -8.69 -17.69
C ASN A 478 0.94 -8.52 -18.57
N GLU A 479 2.12 -8.94 -18.07
CA GLU A 479 3.39 -8.78 -18.77
C GLU A 479 3.64 -9.93 -19.74
N ASP A 480 4.40 -9.64 -20.78
CA ASP A 480 4.84 -10.65 -21.76
C ASP A 480 6.03 -11.47 -21.23
N GLY A 481 6.44 -12.47 -21.99
CA GLY A 481 7.54 -13.36 -21.60
C GLY A 481 8.87 -12.64 -21.42
N THR A 482 9.16 -11.61 -22.23
CA THR A 482 10.41 -10.82 -22.17
C THR A 482 10.45 -9.94 -20.92
N ASN A 483 9.34 -9.28 -20.60
CA ASN A 483 9.24 -8.46 -19.40
C ASN A 483 9.30 -9.31 -18.13
N ARG A 484 8.65 -10.47 -18.09
CA ARG A 484 8.73 -11.43 -16.98
C ARG A 484 10.13 -11.99 -16.78
N GLN A 485 10.86 -12.29 -17.86
CA GLN A 485 12.27 -12.67 -17.78
C GLN A 485 13.11 -11.55 -17.17
N LYS A 486 13.00 -10.35 -17.73
CA LYS A 486 13.71 -9.16 -17.23
C LYS A 486 13.40 -8.87 -15.74
N PHE A 487 12.13 -9.00 -15.33
CA PHE A 487 11.73 -8.82 -13.94
C PHE A 487 12.50 -9.75 -13.00
N LEU A 488 12.61 -11.05 -13.31
CA LEU A 488 13.35 -12.00 -12.48
C LEU A 488 14.85 -11.76 -12.49
N GLU A 489 15.44 -11.41 -13.64
CA GLU A 489 16.86 -11.08 -13.76
C GLU A 489 17.18 -9.79 -12.98
N ASP A 490 16.34 -8.77 -13.07
CA ASP A 490 16.52 -7.51 -12.34
C ASP A 490 16.38 -7.71 -10.83
N GLN A 491 15.47 -8.58 -10.35
CA GLN A 491 15.43 -8.96 -8.94
C GLN A 491 16.73 -9.61 -8.45
N VAL A 492 17.38 -10.44 -9.25
CA VAL A 492 18.68 -11.02 -8.89
C VAL A 492 19.76 -9.93 -8.84
N LYS A 493 19.74 -8.99 -9.79
CA LYS A 493 20.72 -7.88 -9.86
C LYS A 493 20.66 -6.93 -8.67
N GLU A 494 19.55 -6.88 -7.93
CA GLU A 494 19.43 -6.05 -6.72
C GLU A 494 20.38 -6.49 -5.58
N TYR A 495 20.76 -7.76 -5.55
CA TYR A 495 21.60 -8.31 -4.48
C TYR A 495 22.89 -8.98 -4.96
N ILE A 496 23.37 -8.58 -6.11
CA ILE A 496 24.69 -8.99 -6.64
C ILE A 496 25.46 -7.74 -7.11
N PRO A 497 26.80 -7.80 -7.23
CA PRO A 497 27.60 -6.67 -7.69
C PRO A 497 27.19 -6.16 -9.07
N VAL A 498 27.31 -4.84 -9.27
CA VAL A 498 27.02 -4.18 -10.56
C VAL A 498 27.95 -4.70 -11.66
N GLY A 499 27.42 -4.88 -12.88
CA GLY A 499 28.18 -5.40 -14.02
C GLY A 499 28.24 -6.93 -14.10
N THR A 500 27.30 -7.59 -13.46
CA THR A 500 27.14 -9.04 -13.45
C THR A 500 26.24 -9.49 -14.60
N ASP A 501 26.64 -10.58 -15.27
CA ASP A 501 25.78 -11.28 -16.24
C ASP A 501 24.89 -12.28 -15.52
N VAL A 502 23.57 -12.15 -15.69
CA VAL A 502 22.55 -13.05 -15.15
C VAL A 502 21.55 -13.31 -16.25
N ASP A 503 21.42 -14.57 -16.65
CA ASP A 503 20.55 -15.01 -17.72
C ASP A 503 19.57 -16.07 -17.21
N LEU A 504 18.26 -15.82 -17.32
CA LEU A 504 17.25 -16.80 -16.99
C LEU A 504 17.26 -17.96 -18.02
N THR A 505 17.39 -19.20 -17.55
CA THR A 505 17.59 -20.36 -18.41
C THR A 505 16.36 -21.29 -18.53
N ASN A 506 15.42 -21.21 -17.59
CA ASN A 506 14.19 -21.98 -17.64
C ASN A 506 12.97 -21.13 -18.04
N LYS A 507 11.80 -21.77 -18.11
CA LYS A 507 10.50 -21.12 -18.30
C LYS A 507 9.66 -21.31 -17.04
N PRO A 508 9.68 -20.34 -16.10
CA PRO A 508 8.89 -20.42 -14.88
C PRO A 508 7.39 -20.55 -15.16
N ASP A 509 6.68 -21.30 -14.33
CA ASP A 509 5.22 -21.45 -14.43
C ASP A 509 4.49 -20.21 -13.87
N TRP A 510 4.25 -19.25 -14.75
CA TRP A 510 3.53 -18.03 -14.42
C TRP A 510 2.01 -18.19 -14.40
N ALA A 511 1.48 -19.21 -15.03
CA ALA A 511 0.05 -19.38 -15.25
C ALA A 511 -0.61 -20.35 -14.26
N GLY A 512 0.19 -21.19 -13.60
CA GLY A 512 -0.32 -22.18 -12.66
C GLY A 512 -0.59 -21.61 -11.27
N SER A 513 -1.47 -22.30 -10.53
CA SER A 513 -1.68 -22.07 -9.09
C SER A 513 -0.89 -23.09 -8.24
N THR A 514 0.25 -23.54 -8.74
CA THR A 514 1.17 -24.37 -7.95
C THR A 514 1.75 -23.56 -6.79
N PRO A 515 2.05 -24.17 -5.64
CA PRO A 515 2.57 -23.44 -4.49
C PRO A 515 3.91 -22.75 -4.73
N THR A 516 4.66 -23.14 -5.75
CA THR A 516 6.02 -22.66 -6.03
C THR A 516 6.15 -22.03 -7.42
N LEU A 517 7.01 -21.01 -7.53
CA LEU A 517 7.53 -20.46 -8.77
C LEU A 517 9.05 -20.67 -8.75
N VAL A 518 9.59 -21.35 -9.79
CA VAL A 518 11.02 -21.71 -9.85
C VAL A 518 11.68 -20.97 -11.01
N ALA A 519 12.77 -20.26 -10.72
CA ALA A 519 13.60 -19.55 -11.69
C ALA A 519 15.04 -20.09 -11.63
N GLU A 520 15.59 -20.46 -12.79
CA GLU A 520 16.96 -20.98 -12.94
C GLU A 520 17.79 -20.02 -13.77
N PHE A 521 19.00 -19.73 -13.31
CA PHE A 521 19.87 -18.75 -13.94
C PHE A 521 21.27 -19.31 -14.17
N ASP A 522 21.88 -18.95 -15.28
CA ASP A 522 23.31 -18.95 -15.44
C ASP A 522 23.86 -17.57 -15.01
N MET A 523 24.92 -17.55 -14.22
CA MET A 523 25.47 -16.31 -13.71
C MET A 523 26.99 -16.25 -13.80
N LYS A 524 27.51 -15.02 -14.07
CA LYS A 524 28.94 -14.71 -14.04
C LYS A 524 29.11 -13.40 -13.28
N VAL A 525 29.69 -13.49 -12.10
CA VAL A 525 29.77 -12.37 -11.16
C VAL A 525 31.22 -12.02 -10.89
N SER A 526 31.61 -10.83 -11.33
CA SER A 526 32.86 -10.19 -10.94
C SER A 526 32.66 -9.34 -9.69
N GLY A 527 33.66 -9.19 -8.85
CA GLY A 527 33.66 -8.27 -7.72
C GLY A 527 33.15 -8.83 -6.39
N TRP A 528 32.62 -10.05 -6.32
CA TRP A 528 32.38 -10.69 -5.02
C TRP A 528 33.66 -11.10 -4.28
N VAL A 529 34.70 -11.49 -5.03
CA VAL A 529 35.97 -11.85 -4.47
C VAL A 529 36.96 -10.72 -4.72
N SER A 530 37.49 -10.13 -3.66
CA SER A 530 38.45 -9.03 -3.74
C SER A 530 39.84 -9.51 -3.43
N GLY A 531 40.85 -9.07 -4.24
CA GLY A 531 42.24 -9.37 -4.02
C GLY A 531 42.84 -8.53 -2.88
N ALA A 532 43.57 -9.19 -1.94
CA ALA A 532 44.28 -8.54 -0.85
C ALA A 532 45.74 -9.05 -0.82
N GLY A 533 46.58 -8.59 -1.74
CA GLY A 533 47.93 -9.08 -1.96
C GLY A 533 47.91 -10.53 -2.48
N LYS A 534 48.49 -11.47 -1.72
CA LYS A 534 48.45 -12.91 -2.03
C LYS A 534 47.20 -13.63 -1.53
N ARG A 535 46.22 -12.90 -1.02
CA ARG A 535 44.98 -13.45 -0.48
C ARG A 535 43.81 -12.95 -1.30
N ALA A 536 42.68 -13.68 -1.22
CA ALA A 536 41.39 -13.27 -1.73
C ALA A 536 40.38 -13.27 -0.59
N LEU A 537 39.51 -12.27 -0.57
CA LEU A 537 38.45 -12.07 0.43
C LEU A 537 37.11 -12.24 -0.23
N MET A 538 36.25 -13.05 0.35
CA MET A 538 34.87 -13.31 -0.14
C MET A 538 33.87 -13.17 1.00
N PRO A 539 32.81 -12.39 0.86
CA PRO A 539 31.79 -12.27 1.89
C PRO A 539 31.05 -13.61 2.07
N VAL A 540 30.67 -13.94 3.31
CA VAL A 540 29.97 -15.19 3.61
C VAL A 540 28.50 -15.14 3.25
N GLY A 541 27.86 -14.00 3.42
CA GLY A 541 26.46 -13.79 3.03
C GLY A 541 26.38 -13.33 1.58
N LEU A 542 26.74 -14.17 0.62
CA LEU A 542 26.85 -13.79 -0.81
C LEU A 542 25.64 -13.00 -1.34
N PHE A 543 24.43 -13.44 -1.01
CA PHE A 543 23.21 -12.77 -1.44
C PHE A 543 22.62 -11.81 -0.39
N GLY A 544 23.14 -11.80 0.85
CA GLY A 544 22.70 -10.93 1.94
C GLY A 544 23.52 -9.65 2.06
N ALA A 545 24.84 -9.76 1.89
CA ALA A 545 25.76 -8.63 2.05
C ALA A 545 25.49 -7.46 1.08
N PRO A 546 25.13 -7.68 -0.20
CA PRO A 546 24.80 -6.59 -1.13
C PRO A 546 23.35 -6.09 -1.00
N GLU A 547 22.47 -6.77 -0.26
CA GLU A 547 21.08 -6.31 -0.11
C GLU A 547 21.04 -4.91 0.51
N LYS A 548 20.08 -4.07 0.04
CA LYS A 548 19.86 -2.75 0.61
C LYS A 548 19.60 -2.87 2.12
N HIS A 549 20.38 -2.13 2.91
CA HIS A 549 20.25 -2.15 4.34
C HIS A 549 18.95 -1.52 4.80
N ALA A 550 18.20 -2.27 5.61
CA ALA A 550 16.99 -1.78 6.25
C ALA A 550 17.31 -1.21 7.65
N PHE A 551 16.50 -0.28 8.10
CA PHE A 551 16.55 0.24 9.48
C PHE A 551 17.86 0.95 9.87
N GLU A 552 18.44 1.75 8.98
CA GLU A 552 19.69 2.48 9.23
C GLU A 552 19.49 3.70 10.16
N HIS A 553 18.34 4.35 10.12
CA HIS A 553 18.06 5.54 10.94
C HIS A 553 18.10 5.22 12.44
N SER A 554 18.61 6.19 13.22
CA SER A 554 18.70 6.02 14.70
C SER A 554 17.35 6.09 15.40
N ASN A 555 16.43 6.88 14.86
CA ASN A 555 15.11 7.13 15.42
C ASN A 555 14.02 6.75 14.43
N ARG A 556 12.85 6.39 14.97
CA ARG A 556 11.67 6.05 14.21
C ARG A 556 10.41 6.55 14.92
N VAL A 557 9.47 7.05 14.13
CA VAL A 557 8.19 7.58 14.63
C VAL A 557 7.08 6.52 14.54
N HIS A 558 7.03 5.81 13.40
CA HIS A 558 5.95 4.87 13.13
C HIS A 558 6.30 3.43 13.51
N ALA A 559 5.29 2.62 13.78
CA ALA A 559 5.44 1.17 13.88
C ALA A 559 6.06 0.61 12.60
N ILE A 560 6.71 -0.54 12.72
CA ILE A 560 7.22 -1.28 11.56
C ILE A 560 6.14 -2.27 11.12
N TYR A 561 5.85 -2.31 9.83
CA TYR A 561 4.84 -3.15 9.23
C TYR A 561 5.41 -3.94 8.05
N PHE A 562 5.40 -5.26 8.19
CA PHE A 562 5.76 -6.18 7.12
C PHE A 562 4.49 -6.63 6.39
N SER A 563 4.54 -6.74 5.07
CA SER A 563 3.38 -7.19 4.29
C SER A 563 2.90 -8.58 4.73
N TYR A 564 3.84 -9.47 5.08
CA TYR A 564 3.58 -10.81 5.59
C TYR A 564 4.84 -11.41 6.21
N PRO A 565 4.71 -12.43 7.09
CA PRO A 565 5.85 -13.21 7.56
C PRO A 565 6.54 -13.92 6.40
N SER A 566 7.86 -13.88 6.35
CA SER A 566 8.63 -14.50 5.26
C SER A 566 9.98 -15.03 5.71
N SER A 567 10.56 -15.92 4.89
CA SER A 567 11.85 -16.54 5.14
C SER A 567 12.74 -16.50 3.89
N LYS A 568 13.99 -16.12 4.07
CA LYS A 568 15.04 -16.19 3.02
C LYS A 568 16.07 -17.24 3.43
N MET A 569 16.37 -18.15 2.54
CA MET A 569 17.34 -19.22 2.77
C MET A 569 18.32 -19.32 1.59
N ASP A 570 19.62 -19.35 1.89
CA ASP A 570 20.67 -19.56 0.90
C ASP A 570 21.39 -20.88 1.19
N ASP A 571 21.68 -21.62 0.15
CA ASP A 571 22.40 -22.88 0.14
C ASP A 571 23.36 -22.85 -1.05
N VAL A 572 24.62 -22.50 -0.78
CA VAL A 572 25.61 -22.19 -1.84
C VAL A 572 26.84 -23.06 -1.71
N THR A 573 27.14 -23.77 -2.78
CA THR A 573 28.41 -24.53 -2.93
C THR A 573 29.35 -23.79 -3.87
N ILE A 574 30.60 -23.64 -3.48
CA ILE A 574 31.63 -22.95 -4.27
C ILE A 574 32.82 -23.89 -4.44
N ASP A 575 33.13 -24.27 -5.69
CA ASP A 575 34.32 -24.94 -6.05
C ASP A 575 35.51 -23.96 -6.08
N LEU A 576 36.56 -24.25 -5.32
CA LEU A 576 37.76 -23.41 -5.28
C LEU A 576 38.71 -23.76 -6.44
N PRO A 577 39.55 -22.79 -6.92
CA PRO A 577 40.53 -23.05 -7.92
C PRO A 577 41.55 -24.12 -7.44
N LEU A 578 42.11 -24.86 -8.38
CA LEU A 578 43.09 -25.90 -8.06
C LEU A 578 44.28 -25.33 -7.26
N GLY A 579 44.57 -25.95 -6.14
CA GLY A 579 45.66 -25.52 -5.25
C GLY A 579 45.33 -24.35 -4.32
N TRP A 580 44.10 -23.79 -4.39
CA TRP A 580 43.67 -22.78 -3.44
C TRP A 580 43.23 -23.42 -2.11
N GLN A 581 43.44 -22.70 -1.02
CA GLN A 581 43.13 -23.14 0.33
C GLN A 581 42.41 -22.05 1.11
N VAL A 582 41.54 -22.48 2.02
CA VAL A 582 40.92 -21.59 3.01
C VAL A 582 41.94 -21.30 4.11
N SER A 583 42.33 -20.05 4.24
CA SER A 583 43.23 -19.57 5.27
C SER A 583 42.49 -19.26 6.57
N SER A 584 41.26 -18.71 6.49
CA SER A 584 40.42 -18.39 7.65
C SER A 584 38.96 -18.45 7.30
N LEU A 585 38.15 -18.97 8.23
CA LEU A 585 36.68 -18.91 8.22
C LEU A 585 36.20 -18.03 9.36
N PRO A 586 35.18 -17.20 9.13
CA PRO A 586 34.53 -16.51 10.22
C PRO A 586 33.72 -17.49 11.11
N PRO A 587 33.44 -17.14 12.36
CA PRO A 587 32.59 -17.95 13.23
C PRO A 587 31.17 -18.03 12.67
N ALA A 588 30.51 -19.16 12.89
CA ALA A 588 29.09 -19.30 12.60
C ALA A 588 28.27 -18.29 13.41
N GLN A 589 27.20 -17.78 12.81
CA GLN A 589 26.23 -16.92 13.47
C GLN A 589 24.97 -17.73 13.76
N ASP A 590 24.39 -17.53 14.94
CA ASP A 590 23.11 -18.15 15.35
C ASP A 590 22.43 -17.17 16.31
N LEU A 591 21.38 -16.51 15.84
CA LEU A 591 20.64 -15.50 16.59
C LEU A 591 19.16 -15.84 16.54
N ASP A 592 18.61 -16.25 17.67
CA ASP A 592 17.17 -16.49 17.87
C ASP A 592 16.56 -15.39 18.74
N ALA A 593 15.78 -14.51 18.11
CA ALA A 593 14.96 -13.49 18.76
C ALA A 593 13.47 -13.91 18.78
N LYS A 594 13.17 -15.21 18.78
CA LYS A 594 11.84 -15.83 18.75
C LYS A 594 11.10 -15.61 17.42
N ALA A 595 10.55 -14.39 17.19
CA ALA A 595 9.84 -14.05 15.98
C ALA A 595 10.77 -13.66 14.80
N ALA A 596 12.07 -13.52 15.05
CA ALA A 596 13.09 -13.29 14.05
C ALA A 596 14.30 -14.20 14.32
N VAL A 597 14.71 -14.99 13.34
CA VAL A 597 15.83 -15.92 13.46
C VAL A 597 16.82 -15.66 12.33
N TYR A 598 18.10 -15.58 12.67
CA TYR A 598 19.18 -15.47 11.70
C TYR A 598 20.25 -16.52 12.00
N SER A 599 20.64 -17.29 11.00
CA SER A 599 21.81 -18.16 11.07
C SER A 599 22.65 -18.09 9.82
N LEU A 600 23.97 -18.20 9.98
CA LEU A 600 24.93 -18.19 8.90
C LEU A 600 26.08 -19.12 9.25
N LYS A 601 26.41 -20.04 8.34
CA LYS A 601 27.48 -21.01 8.52
C LYS A 601 28.26 -21.21 7.25
N VAL A 602 29.60 -21.35 7.37
CA VAL A 602 30.49 -21.73 6.27
C VAL A 602 31.26 -22.98 6.65
N GLU A 603 31.23 -23.96 5.79
CA GLU A 603 31.94 -25.22 5.94
C GLU A 603 32.97 -25.38 4.82
N ASN A 604 34.20 -25.75 5.19
CA ASN A 604 35.29 -26.05 4.23
C ASN A 604 35.44 -27.57 4.07
N ASN A 605 35.07 -28.08 2.92
CA ASN A 605 35.34 -29.49 2.57
C ASN A 605 36.70 -29.62 1.88
N LYS A 606 37.76 -29.75 2.68
CA LYS A 606 39.15 -29.85 2.19
C LYS A 606 39.35 -31.02 1.21
N GLY A 607 38.65 -32.14 1.38
CA GLY A 607 38.77 -33.32 0.51
C GLY A 607 38.20 -33.10 -0.90
N LYS A 608 37.23 -32.20 -1.04
CA LYS A 608 36.64 -31.85 -2.33
C LYS A 608 37.10 -30.51 -2.88
N GLY A 609 37.83 -29.70 -2.11
CA GLY A 609 38.21 -28.34 -2.51
C GLY A 609 37.01 -27.40 -2.64
N THR A 610 35.97 -27.57 -1.79
CA THR A 610 34.72 -26.80 -1.87
C THR A 610 34.41 -26.06 -0.58
N LEU A 611 33.76 -24.90 -0.69
CA LEU A 611 33.11 -24.22 0.39
C LEU A 611 31.59 -24.46 0.29
N HIS A 612 30.93 -24.64 1.43
CA HIS A 612 29.48 -24.72 1.53
C HIS A 612 28.99 -23.65 2.51
N LEU A 613 28.14 -22.74 2.02
CA LEU A 613 27.57 -21.63 2.78
C LEU A 613 26.07 -21.86 2.94
N THR A 614 25.59 -21.75 4.18
CA THR A 614 24.18 -21.80 4.49
C THR A 614 23.78 -20.57 5.26
N ARG A 615 22.69 -19.92 4.86
CA ARG A 615 22.15 -18.74 5.51
C ARG A 615 20.63 -18.87 5.65
N LEU A 616 20.10 -18.48 6.79
CA LEU A 616 18.66 -18.37 7.06
C LEU A 616 18.37 -17.01 7.70
N LEU A 617 17.39 -16.33 7.16
CA LEU A 617 16.74 -15.18 7.79
C LEU A 617 15.23 -15.43 7.79
N ASN A 618 14.67 -15.73 8.97
CA ASN A 618 13.26 -16.01 9.18
C ASN A 618 12.62 -14.86 9.96
N MET A 619 11.51 -14.32 9.45
CA MET A 619 10.83 -13.15 10.01
C MET A 619 9.35 -13.49 10.20
N ASP A 620 8.96 -14.01 11.38
CA ASP A 620 7.58 -14.26 11.77
C ASP A 620 6.96 -13.00 12.40
N LEU A 621 7.08 -11.86 11.71
CA LEU A 621 6.65 -10.55 12.17
C LEU A 621 5.65 -9.94 11.18
N LEU A 622 4.60 -9.32 11.71
CA LEU A 622 3.67 -8.51 10.93
C LEU A 622 3.75 -7.03 11.32
N ILE A 623 3.59 -6.74 12.62
CA ILE A 623 3.66 -5.37 13.15
C ILE A 623 4.60 -5.36 14.36
N VAL A 624 5.52 -4.40 14.39
CA VAL A 624 6.43 -4.15 15.52
C VAL A 624 6.23 -2.70 15.97
N GLU A 625 5.88 -2.51 17.23
CA GLU A 625 5.69 -1.18 17.79
C GLU A 625 6.97 -0.33 17.70
N ALA A 626 6.85 0.98 17.46
CA ALA A 626 7.99 1.89 17.33
C ALA A 626 8.95 1.84 18.54
N LYS A 627 8.43 1.60 19.76
CA LYS A 627 9.27 1.46 20.96
C LYS A 627 10.23 0.26 20.91
N LEU A 628 9.95 -0.77 20.11
CA LEU A 628 10.80 -1.95 19.91
C LEU A 628 11.79 -1.77 18.74
N TYR A 629 11.74 -0.63 18.07
CA TYR A 629 12.63 -0.34 16.94
C TYR A 629 14.12 -0.49 17.26
N PRO A 630 14.64 -0.03 18.40
CA PRO A 630 16.06 -0.22 18.74
C PRO A 630 16.47 -1.71 18.77
N THR A 631 15.59 -2.59 19.27
CA THR A 631 15.83 -4.04 19.29
C THR A 631 15.86 -4.63 17.90
N LEU A 632 14.89 -4.29 17.06
CA LEU A 632 14.83 -4.74 15.67
C LEU A 632 16.03 -4.22 14.86
N ARG A 633 16.38 -2.95 15.03
CA ARG A 633 17.55 -2.35 14.40
C ARG A 633 18.85 -3.09 14.78
N ASN A 634 19.04 -3.38 16.06
CA ASN A 634 20.19 -4.15 16.53
C ASN A 634 20.22 -5.55 15.92
N PHE A 635 19.08 -6.23 15.81
CA PHE A 635 18.97 -7.51 15.12
C PHE A 635 19.50 -7.42 13.69
N PHE A 636 19.02 -6.44 12.90
CA PHE A 636 19.45 -6.24 11.51
C PHE A 636 20.94 -5.80 11.40
N GLN A 637 21.46 -5.09 12.39
CA GLN A 637 22.91 -4.77 12.43
C GLN A 637 23.75 -6.04 12.62
N ILE A 638 23.30 -7.00 13.44
CA ILE A 638 23.98 -8.30 13.60
C ILE A 638 23.90 -9.10 12.30
N VAL A 639 22.73 -9.16 11.66
CA VAL A 639 22.54 -9.80 10.35
C VAL A 639 23.53 -9.24 9.34
N ARG A 640 23.58 -7.91 9.19
CA ARG A 640 24.50 -7.22 8.29
C ARG A 640 25.96 -7.57 8.58
N THR A 641 26.36 -7.43 9.85
CA THR A 641 27.73 -7.73 10.26
C THR A 641 28.11 -9.19 9.98
N GLY A 642 27.17 -10.12 10.17
CA GLY A 642 27.34 -11.53 9.84
C GLY A 642 27.54 -11.74 8.34
N ASP A 643 26.64 -11.19 7.52
CA ASP A 643 26.66 -11.34 6.06
C ASP A 643 27.94 -10.73 5.43
N GLU A 644 28.46 -9.63 5.98
CA GLU A 644 29.67 -8.92 5.51
C GLU A 644 30.98 -9.58 5.98
N GLN A 645 30.97 -10.56 6.89
CA GLN A 645 32.17 -11.28 7.30
C GLN A 645 32.81 -11.97 6.11
N GLN A 646 34.13 -12.15 6.17
CA GLN A 646 34.94 -12.60 5.03
C GLN A 646 35.54 -14.00 5.25
N VAL A 647 35.42 -14.85 4.25
CA VAL A 647 36.30 -16.01 4.08
C VAL A 647 37.62 -15.54 3.48
N VAL A 648 38.72 -15.95 4.06
CA VAL A 648 40.07 -15.65 3.53
C VAL A 648 40.58 -16.86 2.77
N LEU A 649 40.81 -16.68 1.48
CA LEU A 649 41.35 -17.67 0.56
C LEU A 649 42.81 -17.31 0.20
N GLN A 650 43.63 -18.32 -0.08
CA GLN A 650 44.99 -18.11 -0.55
C GLN A 650 45.43 -19.23 -1.51
N PRO A 651 46.28 -18.95 -2.52
CA PRO A 651 46.92 -19.99 -3.29
C PRO A 651 47.78 -20.91 -2.40
N GLY A 652 47.72 -22.20 -2.60
CA GLY A 652 48.58 -23.16 -1.92
C GLY A 652 50.05 -23.03 -2.33
N ALA A 653 50.94 -23.61 -1.54
CA ALA A 653 52.40 -23.50 -1.74
C ALA A 653 52.86 -23.97 -3.12
N ALA A 654 52.13 -24.86 -3.81
CA ALA A 654 52.44 -25.34 -5.15
C ALA A 654 52.06 -24.36 -6.29
N ALA A 655 51.13 -23.43 -6.04
CA ALA A 655 50.71 -22.43 -7.04
C ALA A 655 51.51 -21.11 -6.94
N ALA A 656 52.32 -20.94 -5.93
CA ALA A 656 53.19 -19.77 -5.72
C ALA A 656 54.54 -19.81 -6.45
N SER A 657 54.79 -20.84 -7.23
CA SER A 657 56.08 -21.06 -7.92
C SER A 657 56.03 -20.91 -9.45
N ASN A 658 54.95 -20.36 -10.02
CA ASN A 658 54.86 -20.00 -11.45
C ASN A 658 54.81 -18.51 -11.66
#